data_7fa01632e79b4e72bf126905f9c9b90c
#
_entry.id   7fa01632e79b4e72bf126905f9c9b90c
#
_cell.length_a   1.000
_cell.length_b   1.000
_cell.length_c   1.000
_cell.angle_alpha   90.00
_cell.angle_beta   90.00
_cell.angle_gamma   90.00
#
_symmetry.space_group_name_H-M   'P 1'
#
loop_
_entity.id
_entity.type
_entity.pdbx_description
1 polymer ?
#
loop_
_entity_poly.entity_id
_entity_poly.type
_entity_poly.pdbx_seq_one_letter_code
_entity_poly.pdbx_strand_id
1 'polypeptide(L)'
;MLVCKKILIFCAFACCGTLFAQNIQNPVLPGVADAGVMKYNGKYYIGGVFTNGDFYVSDDLVHWGKPVHVVTMDNGWSKGSGAGNEQIHANDMFCLNGDFHLYWSVNYWGKDKHAVHIVHAQSKNVLGPYIEPDKKTWMDNRIDPKVFKDDDGQLYMYMVRFTDGNTIWGRKMKNPAEFAGEPVCLFASLPDTWETMDNRVAEGPWVMKYRDRYYLMYNANHTSTEWGNYQLGVAEADSPLSFQNGNKYSYPVVNSNQILLEENYVDLLRYGITYEPLFDYTENNPGVGWMLPVYQASDWKKGECGFSSKEIKGSTTRHLGTWWTSPSLWLRKSFFVGKQVGNLALRVAHDGDTKIYLNGTLIYEKQGRDYCMVNLDEKQRELLKKGENLLAVETNKGRAQFFDVSLFDMRSETADDILMTPGQPNILRGPNGFEWWLIYMANKNNECRGQYINRVHFFNKTLFVEGITGPCTDGYHPEPSLPTFSMKGETPSFGVLQQVKPSTTYMFETAVKTDGDAGIIAWWKDVDNNAYIGFDTKNHNWYLRTIINGKEKEEYFTLPKDFRWGVYHHLRIERNQDCLKVWLDEIPSPQKHLFTKIIPVTEPGVPGVFDRTKKALFEGVTYTIGFDDDRIQLKEHSEILKGDFLDHYEFSFQLSGLSDCKMSGSYPVYVDKDNYVKAQFNGITRMLEVVVVKQGQQILDKKYPLEHLQMVYPDVKYTDFVEKCYRFISPSWINALYLNRHEVGNKAEFVDDMFSKFTIEYLNEGKWYPLNNSGATVAEHLA
;
A
#
# COMPACT_ATOMS: atom_id res chain seq x y z
N MET A 1 -64.34 -45.05 4.72
CA MET A 1 -63.58 -44.41 3.60
C MET A 1 -62.77 -43.30 4.19
N LEU A 2 -61.50 -43.56 4.51
CA LEU A 2 -60.55 -42.60 5.12
C LEU A 2 -59.90 -41.80 4.02
N VAL A 3 -59.96 -40.48 4.14
CA VAL A 3 -59.22 -39.56 3.28
C VAL A 3 -57.96 -39.09 4.07
N CYS A 4 -56.77 -39.61 3.66
CA CYS A 4 -55.48 -39.16 4.13
C CYS A 4 -55.16 -37.78 3.57
N LYS A 5 -55.10 -36.75 4.41
CA LYS A 5 -54.47 -35.47 4.08
C LYS A 5 -52.96 -35.61 4.27
N LYS A 6 -52.22 -35.58 3.16
CA LYS A 6 -50.77 -35.41 3.19
C LYS A 6 -50.46 -33.95 3.54
N ILE A 7 -49.86 -33.72 4.71
CA ILE A 7 -49.24 -32.46 5.08
C ILE A 7 -47.84 -32.47 4.46
N LEU A 8 -47.60 -31.62 3.46
CA LEU A 8 -46.27 -31.31 2.97
C LEU A 8 -45.63 -30.34 3.97
N ILE A 9 -44.69 -30.82 4.75
CA ILE A 9 -43.78 -29.97 5.52
C ILE A 9 -42.70 -29.48 4.56
N PHE A 10 -42.79 -28.23 4.16
CA PHE A 10 -41.67 -27.53 3.53
C PHE A 10 -40.65 -27.24 4.61
N CYS A 11 -39.61 -28.06 4.72
CA CYS A 11 -38.39 -27.69 5.40
C CYS A 11 -37.70 -26.63 4.54
N ALA A 12 -37.92 -25.35 4.89
CA ALA A 12 -37.04 -24.29 4.46
C ALA A 12 -35.69 -24.52 5.16
N PHE A 13 -34.78 -25.19 4.48
CA PHE A 13 -33.36 -25.07 4.80
C PHE A 13 -33.01 -23.60 4.59
N ALA A 14 -33.03 -22.82 5.66
CA ALA A 14 -32.24 -21.61 5.72
C ALA A 14 -30.80 -22.08 5.57
N CYS A 15 -30.25 -21.94 4.38
CA CYS A 15 -28.81 -21.88 4.20
C CYS A 15 -28.34 -20.68 5.02
N CYS A 16 -27.98 -20.91 6.28
CA CYS A 16 -26.98 -20.10 6.92
C CYS A 16 -25.71 -20.34 6.10
N GLY A 17 -25.56 -19.64 4.99
CA GLY A 17 -24.26 -19.42 4.38
C GLY A 17 -23.41 -18.78 5.48
N THR A 18 -22.48 -19.54 6.01
CA THR A 18 -21.32 -18.95 6.69
C THR A 18 -20.74 -17.99 5.68
N LEU A 19 -20.98 -16.71 5.87
CA LEU A 19 -20.24 -15.64 5.21
C LEU A 19 -18.80 -15.76 5.73
N PHE A 20 -18.03 -16.65 5.13
CA PHE A 20 -16.58 -16.53 5.20
C PHE A 20 -16.29 -15.20 4.52
N ALA A 21 -15.59 -14.31 5.21
CA ALA A 21 -15.06 -13.12 4.58
C ALA A 21 -14.32 -13.58 3.33
N GLN A 22 -14.69 -13.02 2.19
CA GLN A 22 -14.04 -13.35 0.93
C GLN A 22 -12.63 -12.76 0.97
N ASN A 23 -11.65 -13.52 0.51
CA ASN A 23 -10.29 -13.01 0.38
C ASN A 23 -10.16 -12.09 -0.83
N ILE A 24 -9.33 -11.07 -0.71
CA ILE A 24 -8.99 -10.18 -1.84
C ILE A 24 -8.45 -11.02 -3.00
N GLN A 25 -8.98 -10.76 -4.18
CA GLN A 25 -8.51 -11.30 -5.45
C GLN A 25 -7.78 -10.22 -6.24
N ASN A 26 -6.51 -9.96 -5.91
CA ASN A 26 -5.69 -9.00 -6.63
C ASN A 26 -5.22 -9.57 -7.98
N PRO A 27 -5.18 -8.77 -9.08
CA PRO A 27 -5.61 -7.38 -9.13
C PRO A 27 -7.14 -7.21 -9.12
N VAL A 28 -7.64 -6.25 -8.33
CA VAL A 28 -9.09 -5.94 -8.29
C VAL A 28 -9.58 -5.23 -9.55
N LEU A 29 -8.68 -4.60 -10.30
CA LEU A 29 -8.99 -3.97 -11.59
C LEU A 29 -7.82 -4.20 -12.56
N PRO A 30 -7.87 -5.27 -13.38
CA PRO A 30 -6.85 -5.52 -14.39
C PRO A 30 -6.82 -4.47 -15.49
N GLY A 31 -5.64 -4.22 -16.09
CA GLY A 31 -5.48 -3.38 -17.28
C GLY A 31 -5.56 -1.88 -17.04
N VAL A 32 -5.48 -1.42 -15.80
CA VAL A 32 -5.39 0.02 -15.45
C VAL A 32 -4.08 0.27 -14.71
N ALA A 33 -3.27 1.20 -15.21
CA ALA A 33 -2.01 1.60 -14.61
C ALA A 33 -2.01 3.09 -14.24
N ASP A 34 -1.04 3.52 -13.43
CA ASP A 34 -0.78 4.91 -13.04
C ASP A 34 -2.08 5.66 -12.66
N ALA A 35 -2.93 5.03 -11.88
CA ALA A 35 -4.28 5.52 -11.62
C ALA A 35 -4.35 6.56 -10.50
N GLY A 36 -5.18 7.56 -10.71
CA GLY A 36 -5.75 8.38 -9.63
C GLY A 36 -7.05 7.79 -9.14
N VAL A 37 -7.26 7.84 -7.83
CA VAL A 37 -8.46 7.31 -7.19
C VAL A 37 -9.06 8.37 -6.27
N MET A 38 -10.38 8.55 -6.32
CA MET A 38 -11.11 9.46 -5.45
C MET A 38 -12.31 8.76 -4.82
N LYS A 39 -12.52 8.94 -3.51
CA LYS A 39 -13.79 8.63 -2.84
C LYS A 39 -14.68 9.87 -2.85
N TYR A 40 -15.88 9.75 -3.33
CA TYR A 40 -16.86 10.84 -3.33
C TYR A 40 -18.27 10.30 -3.16
N ASN A 41 -19.02 10.88 -2.23
CA ASN A 41 -20.40 10.50 -1.89
C ASN A 41 -20.62 8.99 -1.74
N GLY A 42 -19.71 8.33 -1.01
CA GLY A 42 -19.79 6.89 -0.71
C GLY A 42 -19.38 5.97 -1.85
N LYS A 43 -18.85 6.51 -2.96
CA LYS A 43 -18.35 5.73 -4.11
C LYS A 43 -16.88 6.03 -4.40
N TYR A 44 -16.25 5.12 -5.10
CA TYR A 44 -14.87 5.20 -5.56
C TYR A 44 -14.82 5.37 -7.07
N TYR A 45 -13.97 6.26 -7.54
CA TYR A 45 -13.77 6.59 -8.95
C TYR A 45 -12.30 6.41 -9.28
N ILE A 46 -12.00 5.67 -10.36
CA ILE A 46 -10.64 5.37 -10.78
C ILE A 46 -10.47 5.46 -12.27
N GLY A 47 -9.38 6.05 -12.71
CA GLY A 47 -8.94 6.05 -14.11
C GLY A 47 -7.45 6.23 -14.20
N GLY A 48 -6.84 5.84 -15.30
CA GLY A 48 -5.40 5.89 -15.47
C GLY A 48 -4.95 5.54 -16.88
N VAL A 49 -3.72 5.09 -16.99
CA VAL A 49 -3.15 4.62 -18.26
C VAL A 49 -3.94 3.41 -18.75
N PHE A 50 -4.08 3.31 -20.07
CA PHE A 50 -4.85 2.31 -20.82
C PHE A 50 -6.37 2.45 -20.77
N THR A 51 -6.90 3.47 -20.08
CA THR A 51 -8.36 3.70 -20.05
C THR A 51 -8.87 4.66 -21.12
N ASN A 52 -7.99 5.36 -21.82
CA ASN A 52 -8.33 6.32 -22.89
C ASN A 52 -9.33 7.42 -22.43
N GLY A 53 -9.24 7.84 -21.19
CA GLY A 53 -10.15 8.84 -20.62
C GLY A 53 -11.44 8.26 -20.06
N ASP A 54 -11.51 6.94 -19.90
CA ASP A 54 -12.63 6.26 -19.25
C ASP A 54 -12.32 6.02 -17.77
N PHE A 55 -13.34 6.16 -16.93
CA PHE A 55 -13.23 5.92 -15.49
C PHE A 55 -14.20 4.84 -15.05
N TYR A 56 -13.79 4.09 -14.05
CA TYR A 56 -14.56 3.04 -13.40
C TYR A 56 -15.10 3.52 -12.07
N VAL A 57 -16.23 2.96 -11.65
CA VAL A 57 -16.89 3.28 -10.37
C VAL A 57 -17.08 2.01 -9.56
N SER A 58 -16.78 2.09 -8.27
CA SER A 58 -16.99 1.01 -7.30
C SER A 58 -17.69 1.53 -6.05
N ASP A 59 -18.45 0.65 -5.39
CA ASP A 59 -19.02 0.92 -4.07
C ASP A 59 -18.15 0.36 -2.93
N ASP A 60 -17.18 -0.52 -3.24
CA ASP A 60 -16.46 -1.33 -2.23
C ASP A 60 -14.95 -1.49 -2.48
N LEU A 61 -14.38 -0.84 -3.50
CA LEU A 61 -12.98 -0.94 -3.94
C LEU A 61 -12.60 -2.26 -4.63
N VAL A 62 -13.47 -3.26 -4.63
CA VAL A 62 -13.22 -4.59 -5.18
C VAL A 62 -13.97 -4.79 -6.50
N HIS A 63 -15.25 -4.43 -6.51
CA HIS A 63 -16.12 -4.64 -7.67
C HIS A 63 -16.28 -3.34 -8.46
N TRP A 64 -15.71 -3.31 -9.66
CA TRP A 64 -15.72 -2.15 -10.54
C TRP A 64 -16.75 -2.31 -11.65
N GLY A 65 -17.54 -1.26 -11.87
CA GLY A 65 -18.55 -1.20 -12.90
C GLY A 65 -17.99 -1.07 -14.32
N LYS A 66 -18.86 -0.86 -15.29
CA LYS A 66 -18.44 -0.55 -16.67
C LYS A 66 -17.78 0.82 -16.72
N PRO A 67 -16.76 1.00 -17.57
CA PRO A 67 -16.10 2.29 -17.74
C PRO A 67 -17.06 3.34 -18.32
N VAL A 68 -16.88 4.59 -17.90
CA VAL A 68 -17.59 5.78 -18.36
C VAL A 68 -16.58 6.77 -18.91
N HIS A 69 -16.79 7.24 -20.15
CA HIS A 69 -15.91 8.24 -20.74
C HIS A 69 -16.07 9.59 -20.06
N VAL A 70 -14.98 10.12 -19.49
CA VAL A 70 -15.01 11.36 -18.70
C VAL A 70 -14.23 12.51 -19.32
N VAL A 71 -13.21 12.23 -20.14
CA VAL A 71 -12.39 13.26 -20.78
C VAL A 71 -11.88 12.80 -22.14
N THR A 72 -11.92 13.72 -23.12
CA THR A 72 -11.28 13.51 -24.43
C THR A 72 -9.97 14.30 -24.48
N MET A 73 -8.87 13.58 -24.65
CA MET A 73 -7.53 14.17 -24.72
C MET A 73 -7.22 14.60 -26.14
N ASP A 74 -7.52 15.85 -26.45
CA ASP A 74 -7.34 16.44 -27.78
C ASP A 74 -6.49 17.72 -27.75
N ASN A 75 -5.50 17.75 -26.86
CA ASN A 75 -4.60 18.88 -26.72
C ASN A 75 -3.85 19.14 -28.03
N GLY A 76 -3.95 20.39 -28.54
CA GLY A 76 -3.33 20.75 -29.80
C GLY A 76 -1.79 20.71 -29.78
N TRP A 77 -1.18 21.01 -28.63
CA TRP A 77 0.28 21.07 -28.46
C TRP A 77 0.94 19.68 -28.29
N SER A 78 0.22 18.67 -27.83
CA SER A 78 0.74 17.31 -27.70
C SER A 78 0.43 16.44 -28.91
N LYS A 79 -0.34 16.94 -29.86
CA LYS A 79 -0.77 16.23 -31.07
C LYS A 79 0.42 15.85 -31.96
N GLY A 80 0.55 14.58 -32.26
CA GLY A 80 1.61 14.06 -33.12
C GLY A 80 2.91 13.73 -32.41
N SER A 81 2.94 13.75 -31.08
CA SER A 81 4.09 13.33 -30.28
C SER A 81 4.40 11.83 -30.38
N GLY A 82 3.43 11.04 -30.81
CA GLY A 82 3.58 9.60 -31.02
C GLY A 82 3.65 8.74 -29.77
N ALA A 83 3.78 9.36 -28.59
CA ALA A 83 3.90 8.63 -27.34
C ALA A 83 2.99 9.22 -26.26
N GLY A 84 1.88 8.56 -25.99
CA GLY A 84 1.13 8.74 -24.78
C GLY A 84 0.28 9.99 -24.63
N ASN A 85 0.11 10.80 -25.66
CA ASN A 85 -0.77 11.97 -25.62
C ASN A 85 -2.28 11.63 -25.63
N GLU A 86 -2.61 10.39 -25.84
CA GLU A 86 -3.98 9.87 -25.74
C GLU A 86 -4.21 9.09 -24.44
N GLN A 87 -3.29 9.20 -23.48
CA GLN A 87 -3.32 8.48 -22.22
C GLN A 87 -3.31 9.42 -21.04
N ILE A 88 -4.05 9.10 -20.01
CA ILE A 88 -4.04 9.80 -18.72
C ILE A 88 -2.94 9.14 -17.87
N HIS A 89 -1.70 9.66 -17.95
CA HIS A 89 -0.61 9.18 -17.12
C HIS A 89 -0.67 9.82 -15.74
N ALA A 90 -0.54 9.02 -14.69
CA ALA A 90 -0.40 9.45 -13.30
C ALA A 90 -1.34 10.60 -12.95
N ASN A 91 -2.63 10.35 -13.07
CA ASN A 91 -3.64 11.36 -12.86
C ASN A 91 -3.97 11.59 -11.38
N ASP A 92 -4.63 12.69 -11.10
CA ASP A 92 -5.29 12.97 -9.83
C ASP A 92 -6.67 13.58 -10.03
N MET A 93 -7.62 13.15 -9.22
CA MET A 93 -8.96 13.71 -9.13
C MET A 93 -9.13 14.45 -7.83
N PHE A 94 -9.62 15.67 -7.89
CA PHE A 94 -9.84 16.52 -6.73
C PHE A 94 -11.18 17.23 -6.79
N CYS A 95 -11.91 17.24 -5.68
CA CYS A 95 -13.17 17.97 -5.56
C CYS A 95 -13.01 19.15 -4.59
N LEU A 96 -13.44 20.33 -5.02
CA LEU A 96 -13.50 21.50 -4.17
C LEU A 96 -14.83 22.23 -4.36
N ASN A 97 -15.63 22.31 -3.30
CA ASN A 97 -16.93 23.02 -3.30
C ASN A 97 -17.82 22.64 -4.50
N GLY A 98 -17.89 21.34 -4.84
CA GLY A 98 -18.70 20.82 -5.93
C GLY A 98 -18.13 21.02 -7.34
N ASP A 99 -16.92 21.54 -7.45
CA ASP A 99 -16.15 21.58 -8.69
C ASP A 99 -15.14 20.45 -8.70
N PHE A 100 -15.13 19.66 -9.76
CA PHE A 100 -14.24 18.54 -9.95
C PHE A 100 -13.08 18.95 -10.85
N HIS A 101 -11.89 18.61 -10.43
CA HIS A 101 -10.65 18.89 -11.13
C HIS A 101 -9.95 17.57 -11.44
N LEU A 102 -9.48 17.44 -12.67
CA LEU A 102 -8.69 16.33 -13.14
C LEU A 102 -7.34 16.85 -13.61
N TYR A 103 -6.27 16.29 -13.10
CA TYR A 103 -4.90 16.58 -13.49
C TYR A 103 -4.28 15.31 -14.03
N TRP A 104 -3.44 15.41 -15.05
CA TRP A 104 -2.68 14.26 -15.54
C TRP A 104 -1.37 14.68 -16.19
N SER A 105 -0.48 13.73 -16.33
CA SER A 105 0.80 13.91 -16.99
C SER A 105 0.67 13.63 -18.47
N VAL A 106 1.28 14.48 -19.29
CA VAL A 106 1.49 14.21 -20.70
C VAL A 106 2.98 14.02 -20.95
N ASN A 107 3.36 12.80 -21.28
CA ASN A 107 4.73 12.44 -21.54
C ASN A 107 5.02 12.64 -23.03
N TYR A 108 5.48 13.83 -23.39
CA TYR A 108 5.88 14.16 -24.73
C TYR A 108 7.37 13.93 -24.96
N TRP A 109 7.71 12.82 -25.61
CA TRP A 109 9.07 12.47 -25.98
C TRP A 109 9.41 12.91 -27.41
N GLY A 110 9.00 14.10 -27.81
CA GLY A 110 9.29 14.68 -29.11
C GLY A 110 10.75 15.14 -29.28
N LYS A 111 11.00 16.00 -30.28
CA LYS A 111 12.35 16.52 -30.55
C LYS A 111 12.97 17.26 -29.38
N ASP A 112 12.15 17.89 -28.54
CA ASP A 112 12.54 18.49 -27.28
C ASP A 112 12.34 17.47 -26.14
N LYS A 113 13.39 16.77 -25.79
CA LYS A 113 13.41 15.71 -24.75
C LYS A 113 12.99 16.14 -23.34
N HIS A 114 12.50 17.34 -23.15
CA HIS A 114 12.12 17.92 -21.86
C HIS A 114 10.62 18.22 -21.74
N ALA A 115 9.82 17.77 -22.68
CA ALA A 115 8.41 18.10 -22.76
C ALA A 115 7.54 17.09 -21.98
N VAL A 116 7.66 17.10 -20.68
CA VAL A 116 6.68 16.49 -19.78
C VAL A 116 5.86 17.60 -19.14
N HIS A 117 4.55 17.45 -19.09
CA HIS A 117 3.65 18.51 -18.68
C HIS A 117 2.50 17.99 -17.86
N ILE A 118 2.08 18.81 -16.89
CA ILE A 118 0.82 18.62 -16.18
C ILE A 118 -0.26 19.45 -16.87
N VAL A 119 -1.35 18.81 -17.23
CA VAL A 119 -2.54 19.45 -17.74
C VAL A 119 -3.69 19.37 -16.73
N HIS A 120 -4.66 20.25 -16.86
CA HIS A 120 -5.77 20.41 -15.93
C HIS A 120 -7.09 20.57 -16.67
N ALA A 121 -8.11 19.83 -16.25
CA ALA A 121 -9.47 19.93 -16.72
C ALA A 121 -10.46 20.05 -15.57
N GLN A 122 -11.65 20.56 -15.85
CA GLN A 122 -12.70 20.83 -14.87
C GLN A 122 -14.04 20.25 -15.29
N SER A 123 -14.85 19.88 -14.31
CA SER A 123 -16.25 19.47 -14.52
C SER A 123 -17.12 19.89 -13.33
N LYS A 124 -18.44 19.97 -13.55
CA LYS A 124 -19.45 20.08 -12.49
C LYS A 124 -19.99 18.72 -12.04
N ASN A 125 -19.58 17.65 -12.73
CA ASN A 125 -19.99 16.28 -12.44
C ASN A 125 -18.74 15.41 -12.24
N VAL A 126 -18.78 14.51 -11.29
CA VAL A 126 -17.68 13.60 -10.99
C VAL A 126 -17.28 12.71 -12.18
N LEU A 127 -18.23 12.33 -13.01
CA LEU A 127 -18.03 11.56 -14.24
C LEU A 127 -18.03 12.45 -15.50
N GLY A 128 -17.60 13.69 -15.37
CA GLY A 128 -17.38 14.57 -16.50
C GLY A 128 -18.64 15.09 -17.21
N PRO A 129 -18.50 15.57 -18.45
CA PRO A 129 -17.22 15.66 -19.15
C PRO A 129 -16.26 16.67 -18.49
N TYR A 130 -14.99 16.29 -18.39
CA TYR A 130 -13.94 17.20 -17.97
C TYR A 130 -13.45 18.00 -19.16
N ILE A 131 -13.38 19.32 -19.00
CA ILE A 131 -13.00 20.26 -20.08
C ILE A 131 -11.74 21.01 -19.64
N GLU A 132 -10.73 20.99 -20.49
CA GLU A 132 -9.54 21.82 -20.32
C GLU A 132 -9.89 23.29 -20.57
N PRO A 133 -9.62 24.21 -19.62
CA PRO A 133 -9.91 25.63 -19.80
C PRO A 133 -9.10 26.24 -20.94
N ASP A 134 -7.87 25.79 -21.14
CA ASP A 134 -7.00 26.20 -22.24
C ASP A 134 -6.22 24.99 -22.79
N LYS A 135 -6.52 24.61 -24.03
CA LYS A 135 -5.85 23.49 -24.72
C LYS A 135 -4.52 23.87 -25.37
N LYS A 136 -4.04 25.09 -25.17
CA LYS A 136 -2.78 25.59 -25.77
C LYS A 136 -1.65 25.67 -24.76
N THR A 137 -1.95 25.59 -23.50
CA THR A 137 -0.99 25.69 -22.43
C THR A 137 -1.08 24.50 -21.47
N TRP A 138 -0.08 24.34 -20.65
CA TRP A 138 0.01 23.35 -19.58
C TRP A 138 0.23 24.06 -18.25
N MET A 139 -0.05 23.34 -17.16
CA MET A 139 0.01 23.91 -15.82
C MET A 139 1.44 23.98 -15.28
N ASP A 140 2.24 22.94 -15.47
CA ASP A 140 3.64 22.85 -15.02
C ASP A 140 4.45 21.91 -15.94
N ASN A 141 5.79 22.08 -15.96
CA ASN A 141 6.74 21.24 -16.69
C ASN A 141 7.23 20.05 -15.83
N ARG A 142 6.33 19.42 -15.13
CA ARG A 142 6.55 18.25 -14.28
C ARG A 142 5.51 17.19 -14.59
N ILE A 143 5.58 16.06 -13.91
CA ILE A 143 4.62 14.94 -14.04
C ILE A 143 4.10 14.54 -12.66
N ASP A 144 3.22 13.55 -12.63
CA ASP A 144 2.67 12.91 -11.43
C ASP A 144 2.00 13.91 -10.48
N PRO A 145 1.02 14.69 -10.96
CA PRO A 145 0.35 15.67 -10.13
C PRO A 145 -0.47 14.99 -9.03
N LYS A 146 -0.38 15.51 -7.82
CA LYS A 146 -1.21 15.13 -6.69
C LYS A 146 -1.60 16.34 -5.88
N VAL A 147 -2.88 16.63 -5.76
CA VAL A 147 -3.40 17.76 -4.98
C VAL A 147 -3.73 17.32 -3.57
N PHE A 148 -3.28 18.11 -2.61
CA PHE A 148 -3.58 17.94 -1.20
C PHE A 148 -4.16 19.23 -0.63
N LYS A 149 -5.26 19.13 0.11
CA LYS A 149 -5.85 20.23 0.88
C LYS A 149 -5.55 20.05 2.36
N ASP A 150 -4.90 21.03 2.96
CA ASP A 150 -4.61 21.02 4.39
C ASP A 150 -5.80 21.50 5.23
N ASP A 151 -5.72 21.34 6.55
CA ASP A 151 -6.78 21.69 7.52
C ASP A 151 -7.13 23.20 7.54
N ASP A 152 -6.18 24.04 7.13
CA ASP A 152 -6.38 25.50 7.02
C ASP A 152 -6.99 25.91 5.68
N GLY A 153 -7.27 24.93 4.79
CA GLY A 153 -7.82 25.13 3.45
C GLY A 153 -6.76 25.43 2.37
N GLN A 154 -5.47 25.53 2.75
CA GLN A 154 -4.40 25.73 1.77
C GLN A 154 -4.23 24.51 0.88
N LEU A 155 -4.18 24.73 -0.43
CA LEU A 155 -3.92 23.69 -1.42
C LEU A 155 -2.43 23.58 -1.74
N TYR A 156 -1.98 22.36 -1.94
CA TYR A 156 -0.62 22.03 -2.39
C TYR A 156 -0.70 21.04 -3.54
N MET A 157 0.20 21.17 -4.51
CA MET A 157 0.41 20.13 -5.52
C MET A 157 1.78 19.52 -5.33
N TYR A 158 1.83 18.21 -5.26
CA TYR A 158 3.06 17.42 -5.33
C TYR A 158 3.23 16.91 -6.74
N MET A 159 4.47 16.84 -7.18
CA MET A 159 4.79 16.51 -8.57
C MET A 159 6.23 16.04 -8.70
N VAL A 160 6.58 15.51 -9.86
CA VAL A 160 7.88 14.96 -10.18
C VAL A 160 8.55 15.77 -11.27
N ARG A 161 9.81 16.10 -11.06
CA ARG A 161 10.64 16.65 -12.11
C ARG A 161 11.46 15.56 -12.77
N PHE A 162 11.35 15.51 -14.09
CA PHE A 162 12.17 14.65 -14.93
C PHE A 162 13.57 15.26 -15.04
N THR A 163 14.52 14.65 -14.35
CA THR A 163 15.93 15.07 -14.34
C THR A 163 16.82 13.84 -14.52
N ASP A 164 18.12 13.98 -14.37
CA ASP A 164 19.01 12.83 -14.19
C ASP A 164 18.76 12.22 -12.80
N GLY A 165 17.88 11.23 -12.77
CA GLY A 165 17.17 10.80 -11.57
C GLY A 165 15.94 11.70 -11.29
N ASN A 166 14.76 11.10 -11.16
CA ASN A 166 13.54 11.83 -10.87
C ASN A 166 13.52 12.30 -9.43
N THR A 167 12.95 13.48 -9.20
CA THR A 167 12.89 14.11 -7.88
C THR A 167 11.47 14.57 -7.57
N ILE A 168 11.09 14.50 -6.30
CA ILE A 168 9.77 14.92 -5.82
C ILE A 168 9.80 16.38 -5.40
N TRP A 169 8.79 17.11 -5.84
CA TRP A 169 8.61 18.55 -5.60
C TRP A 169 7.23 18.80 -5.01
N GLY A 170 7.13 19.86 -4.22
CA GLY A 170 5.88 20.39 -3.71
C GLY A 170 5.73 21.86 -4.03
N ARG A 171 4.50 22.33 -4.23
CA ARG A 171 4.22 23.74 -4.52
C ARG A 171 2.88 24.15 -3.93
N LYS A 172 2.82 25.33 -3.33
CA LYS A 172 1.55 25.93 -2.91
C LYS A 172 0.70 26.27 -4.13
N MET A 173 -0.60 26.10 -3.99
CA MET A 173 -1.58 26.53 -4.97
C MET A 173 -2.39 27.72 -4.43
N LYS A 174 -2.73 28.64 -5.29
CA LYS A 174 -3.65 29.74 -5.00
C LYS A 174 -5.11 29.28 -5.10
N ASN A 175 -5.37 28.43 -6.09
CA ASN A 175 -6.63 27.76 -6.34
C ASN A 175 -6.33 26.51 -7.20
N PRO A 176 -7.30 25.65 -7.51
CA PRO A 176 -7.05 24.41 -8.27
C PRO A 176 -6.42 24.60 -9.66
N ALA A 177 -6.46 25.79 -10.25
CA ALA A 177 -5.92 26.08 -11.59
C ALA A 177 -4.63 26.91 -11.57
N GLU A 178 -4.22 27.47 -10.41
CA GLU A 178 -3.10 28.42 -10.32
C GLU A 178 -2.20 28.13 -9.13
N PHE A 179 -0.90 28.25 -9.33
CA PHE A 179 0.09 28.15 -8.26
C PHE A 179 0.29 29.47 -7.51
N ALA A 180 0.74 29.34 -6.26
CA ALA A 180 1.20 30.42 -5.41
C ALA A 180 2.66 30.16 -4.96
N GLY A 181 3.58 30.99 -5.40
CA GLY A 181 4.99 30.86 -5.04
C GLY A 181 5.78 29.85 -5.91
N GLU A 182 7.04 29.67 -5.57
CA GLU A 182 7.97 28.79 -6.28
C GLU A 182 7.85 27.33 -5.83
N PRO A 183 8.16 26.36 -6.70
CA PRO A 183 8.21 24.97 -6.32
C PRO A 183 9.42 24.68 -5.42
N VAL A 184 9.23 23.77 -4.46
CA VAL A 184 10.25 23.31 -3.52
C VAL A 184 10.64 21.88 -3.86
N CYS A 185 11.93 21.62 -4.07
CA CYS A 185 12.44 20.26 -4.17
C CYS A 185 12.41 19.62 -2.77
N LEU A 186 11.72 18.52 -2.62
CA LEU A 186 11.57 17.81 -1.34
C LEU A 186 12.69 16.80 -1.17
N PHE A 187 12.81 15.86 -2.09
CA PHE A 187 13.87 14.85 -2.06
C PHE A 187 14.07 14.14 -3.41
N ALA A 188 15.17 13.42 -3.49
CA ALA A 188 15.51 12.44 -4.53
C ALA A 188 15.64 11.05 -3.91
N SER A 189 15.79 10.00 -4.72
CA SER A 189 16.18 8.67 -4.24
C SER A 189 17.56 8.68 -3.62
N LEU A 190 17.76 7.91 -2.54
CA LEU A 190 19.04 7.79 -1.86
C LEU A 190 19.93 6.75 -2.55
N PRO A 191 21.17 7.11 -2.90
CA PRO A 191 22.12 6.17 -3.49
C PRO A 191 22.47 5.05 -2.51
N ASP A 192 22.79 3.88 -3.07
CA ASP A 192 23.24 2.69 -2.35
C ASP A 192 22.24 2.15 -1.32
N THR A 193 20.96 2.40 -1.57
CA THR A 193 19.84 1.90 -0.77
C THR A 193 18.84 1.12 -1.63
N TRP A 194 17.77 0.64 -1.01
CA TRP A 194 16.66 -0.01 -1.72
C TRP A 194 16.04 0.90 -2.82
N GLU A 195 16.21 2.21 -2.72
CA GLU A 195 15.66 3.18 -3.66
C GLU A 195 16.43 3.26 -4.98
N THR A 196 17.62 2.66 -5.05
CA THR A 196 18.52 2.76 -6.21
C THR A 196 19.06 1.41 -6.65
N MET A 197 18.26 0.35 -6.50
CA MET A 197 18.64 -1.00 -6.90
C MET A 197 18.85 -1.11 -8.41
N ASP A 198 18.09 -0.39 -9.22
CA ASP A 198 18.17 -0.42 -10.68
C ASP A 198 18.11 0.97 -11.33
N ASN A 199 17.62 2.00 -10.62
CA ASN A 199 17.52 3.34 -11.18
C ASN A 199 17.35 4.39 -10.08
N ARG A 200 17.77 5.63 -10.35
CA ARG A 200 17.63 6.79 -9.48
C ARG A 200 16.29 7.50 -9.73
N VAL A 201 15.20 6.86 -9.37
CA VAL A 201 13.86 7.39 -9.53
C VAL A 201 13.22 7.59 -8.17
N ALA A 202 12.63 8.77 -7.95
CA ALA A 202 11.66 9.04 -6.91
C ALA A 202 10.48 9.75 -7.56
N GLU A 203 9.33 9.07 -7.67
CA GLU A 203 8.16 9.57 -8.39
C GLU A 203 6.84 9.09 -7.79
N GLY A 204 5.70 9.40 -8.41
CA GLY A 204 4.38 8.98 -7.98
C GLY A 204 4.02 9.48 -6.57
N PRO A 205 4.22 10.76 -6.22
CA PRO A 205 3.93 11.24 -4.87
C PRO A 205 2.44 11.13 -4.56
N TRP A 206 2.14 10.68 -3.36
CA TRP A 206 0.79 10.76 -2.81
C TRP A 206 0.86 11.22 -1.35
N VAL A 207 0.10 12.24 -0.98
CA VAL A 207 0.19 12.88 0.34
C VAL A 207 -1.12 12.79 1.09
N MET A 208 -1.02 12.47 2.35
CA MET A 208 -2.12 12.54 3.30
C MET A 208 -1.66 13.13 4.63
N LYS A 209 -2.64 13.59 5.41
CA LYS A 209 -2.45 13.91 6.83
C LYS A 209 -3.24 12.93 7.66
N TYR A 210 -2.57 12.29 8.59
CA TYR A 210 -3.22 11.49 9.61
C TYR A 210 -2.96 12.12 10.97
N ARG A 211 -4.01 12.62 11.60
CA ARG A 211 -3.95 13.41 12.83
C ARG A 211 -3.11 14.68 12.66
N ASP A 212 -1.94 14.74 13.25
CA ASP A 212 -1.05 15.90 13.25
C ASP A 212 0.24 15.67 12.43
N ARG A 213 0.31 14.56 11.67
CA ARG A 213 1.47 14.19 10.88
C ARG A 213 1.13 14.04 9.40
N TYR A 214 2.05 14.46 8.54
CA TYR A 214 1.95 14.32 7.09
C TYR A 214 2.76 13.11 6.63
N TYR A 215 2.19 12.37 5.68
CA TYR A 215 2.80 11.20 5.05
C TYR A 215 2.83 11.41 3.55
N LEU A 216 4.01 11.24 2.96
CA LEU A 216 4.19 11.23 1.52
C LEU A 216 4.65 9.84 1.11
N MET A 217 3.81 9.11 0.39
CA MET A 217 4.20 7.90 -0.31
C MET A 217 4.80 8.25 -1.66
N TYR A 218 5.77 7.47 -2.09
CA TYR A 218 6.46 7.65 -3.36
C TYR A 218 6.96 6.31 -3.89
N ASN A 219 7.29 6.28 -5.17
CA ASN A 219 7.89 5.13 -5.81
C ASN A 219 9.38 5.35 -5.99
N ALA A 220 10.15 4.28 -5.94
CA ALA A 220 11.58 4.28 -6.24
C ALA A 220 11.94 3.12 -7.16
N ASN A 221 13.10 3.23 -7.85
CA ASN A 221 13.59 2.34 -8.90
C ASN A 221 12.84 2.48 -10.23
N HIS A 222 13.11 1.59 -11.18
CA HIS A 222 12.54 1.66 -12.52
C HIS A 222 11.17 1.02 -12.60
N THR A 223 10.28 1.67 -13.31
CA THR A 223 8.88 1.27 -13.51
C THR A 223 8.64 0.27 -14.63
N SER A 224 9.69 -0.25 -15.30
CA SER A 224 9.51 -1.22 -16.37
C SER A 224 8.86 -2.50 -15.87
N THR A 225 7.80 -2.93 -16.54
CA THR A 225 7.11 -4.19 -16.23
C THR A 225 7.95 -5.41 -16.51
N GLU A 226 8.95 -5.29 -17.37
CA GLU A 226 9.79 -6.42 -17.75
C GLU A 226 11.00 -6.64 -16.83
N TRP A 227 11.46 -5.58 -16.13
CA TRP A 227 12.72 -5.69 -15.40
C TRP A 227 12.89 -4.68 -14.24
N GLY A 228 11.87 -3.88 -13.97
CA GLY A 228 11.95 -2.87 -12.90
C GLY A 228 11.79 -3.45 -11.50
N ASN A 229 12.44 -2.82 -10.53
CA ASN A 229 12.28 -3.10 -9.09
C ASN A 229 11.49 -1.98 -8.42
N TYR A 230 10.47 -1.45 -9.07
CA TYR A 230 9.63 -0.40 -8.53
C TYR A 230 9.04 -0.81 -7.19
N GLN A 231 9.17 0.04 -6.18
CA GLN A 231 8.75 -0.21 -4.81
C GLN A 231 8.21 1.07 -4.18
N LEU A 232 7.38 0.94 -3.17
CA LEU A 232 6.76 2.08 -2.47
C LEU A 232 7.48 2.40 -1.17
N GLY A 233 7.85 3.65 -1.01
CA GLY A 233 8.40 4.20 0.23
C GLY A 233 7.48 5.23 0.87
N VAL A 234 7.83 5.63 2.09
CA VAL A 234 7.12 6.65 2.85
C VAL A 234 8.13 7.64 3.44
N ALA A 235 7.80 8.92 3.36
CA ALA A 235 8.43 9.98 4.12
C ALA A 235 7.40 10.63 5.05
N GLU A 236 7.79 11.00 6.26
CA GLU A 236 6.96 11.73 7.21
C GLU A 236 7.39 13.19 7.34
N ALA A 237 6.46 14.08 7.71
CA ALA A 237 6.76 15.48 7.95
C ALA A 237 5.80 16.10 8.95
N ASP A 238 6.21 17.25 9.52
CA ASP A 238 5.38 18.06 10.42
C ASP A 238 4.65 19.18 9.68
N SER A 239 4.94 19.38 8.40
CA SER A 239 4.26 20.34 7.54
C SER A 239 4.30 19.91 6.06
N PRO A 240 3.38 20.41 5.21
CA PRO A 240 3.20 19.93 3.84
C PRO A 240 4.44 20.01 2.93
N LEU A 241 5.36 20.93 3.15
CA LEU A 241 6.54 21.11 2.31
C LEU A 241 7.87 20.82 3.04
N SER A 242 7.83 20.12 4.19
CA SER A 242 9.02 19.79 4.98
C SER A 242 9.50 18.34 4.84
N PHE A 243 9.00 17.61 3.86
CA PHE A 243 9.52 16.28 3.53
C PHE A 243 10.96 16.38 3.03
N GLN A 244 11.80 15.46 3.49
CA GLN A 244 13.22 15.42 3.11
C GLN A 244 13.77 13.99 3.26
N ASN A 245 14.95 13.74 2.73
CA ASN A 245 15.57 12.40 2.80
C ASN A 245 15.68 11.86 4.23
N GLY A 246 16.02 12.70 5.21
CA GLY A 246 16.14 12.31 6.60
C GLY A 246 14.83 11.88 7.28
N ASN A 247 13.69 12.07 6.65
CA ASN A 247 12.38 11.75 7.19
C ASN A 247 11.76 10.52 6.51
N LYS A 248 12.48 9.87 5.61
CA LYS A 248 12.03 8.65 4.93
C LYS A 248 12.10 7.44 5.87
N TYR A 249 11.24 6.47 5.60
CA TYR A 249 11.44 5.13 6.16
C TYR A 249 12.66 4.48 5.51
N SER A 250 13.40 3.71 6.28
CA SER A 250 14.60 3.01 5.80
C SER A 250 14.28 1.78 4.93
N TYR A 251 13.01 1.48 4.73
CA TYR A 251 12.51 0.29 4.07
C TYR A 251 11.34 0.63 3.13
N PRO A 252 11.11 -0.15 2.08
CA PRO A 252 9.91 -0.03 1.26
C PRO A 252 8.70 -0.60 2.01
N VAL A 253 7.60 0.13 2.04
CA VAL A 253 6.34 -0.35 2.66
C VAL A 253 5.60 -1.34 1.75
N VAL A 254 5.86 -1.31 0.46
CA VAL A 254 5.45 -2.34 -0.51
C VAL A 254 6.65 -2.65 -1.39
N ASN A 255 7.08 -3.90 -1.35
CA ASN A 255 8.26 -4.39 -2.02
C ASN A 255 7.88 -5.29 -3.21
N SER A 256 8.62 -5.24 -4.31
CA SER A 256 8.54 -6.25 -5.36
C SER A 256 8.84 -7.63 -4.79
N ASN A 257 8.06 -8.63 -5.16
CA ASN A 257 8.18 -10.02 -4.67
C ASN A 257 7.87 -10.23 -3.18
N GLN A 258 7.35 -9.24 -2.49
CA GLN A 258 7.08 -9.32 -1.04
C GLN A 258 5.96 -10.31 -0.68
N ILE A 259 5.11 -10.64 -1.64
CA ILE A 259 4.05 -11.64 -1.44
C ILE A 259 4.58 -13.07 -1.35
N LEU A 260 5.81 -13.29 -1.78
CA LEU A 260 6.44 -14.59 -1.71
C LEU A 260 7.06 -14.75 -0.34
N LEU A 261 6.43 -15.56 0.50
CA LEU A 261 6.98 -15.94 1.79
C LEU A 261 8.19 -16.84 1.59
N GLU A 262 9.05 -16.90 2.59
CA GLU A 262 10.24 -17.74 2.63
C GLU A 262 10.03 -19.18 2.17
N GLU A 263 8.90 -19.75 2.54
CA GLU A 263 8.50 -21.09 2.16
C GLU A 263 8.08 -21.22 0.70
N ASN A 264 7.85 -20.10 -0.01
CA ASN A 264 7.35 -20.12 -1.38
C ASN A 264 8.45 -20.13 -2.42
N TYR A 265 9.63 -19.57 -2.12
CA TYR A 265 10.78 -19.67 -3.03
C TYR A 265 12.13 -19.35 -2.37
N VAL A 266 13.19 -19.86 -2.96
CA VAL A 266 14.60 -19.63 -2.58
C VAL A 266 15.42 -19.38 -3.83
N ASP A 267 16.23 -18.32 -3.86
CA ASP A 267 17.22 -18.11 -4.92
C ASP A 267 18.43 -19.03 -4.70
N LEU A 268 18.49 -20.09 -5.47
CA LEU A 268 19.52 -21.12 -5.35
C LEU A 268 20.93 -20.61 -5.70
N LEU A 269 21.05 -19.51 -6.44
CA LEU A 269 22.33 -18.94 -6.84
C LEU A 269 22.95 -18.05 -5.78
N ARG A 270 22.11 -17.42 -4.94
CA ARG A 270 22.53 -16.44 -3.94
C ARG A 270 22.41 -16.95 -2.51
N TYR A 271 21.40 -17.76 -2.23
CA TYR A 271 20.95 -18.08 -0.87
C TYR A 271 20.83 -19.59 -0.61
N GLY A 272 21.63 -20.41 -1.27
CA GLY A 272 21.72 -21.82 -0.99
C GLY A 272 22.29 -22.11 0.42
N ILE A 273 22.66 -23.36 0.69
CA ILE A 273 23.23 -23.80 1.99
C ILE A 273 24.46 -22.99 2.40
N THR A 274 25.24 -22.53 1.42
CA THR A 274 26.36 -21.61 1.63
C THR A 274 26.11 -20.35 0.80
N TYR A 275 25.93 -19.22 1.48
CA TYR A 275 25.83 -17.95 0.82
C TYR A 275 27.15 -17.57 0.16
N GLU A 276 27.17 -17.55 -1.17
CA GLU A 276 28.27 -17.02 -1.98
C GLU A 276 27.70 -16.25 -3.16
N PRO A 277 27.64 -14.91 -3.12
CA PRO A 277 27.02 -14.10 -4.17
C PRO A 277 27.86 -14.01 -5.44
N LEU A 278 29.12 -14.47 -5.38
CA LEU A 278 30.08 -14.29 -6.44
C LEU A 278 29.96 -15.35 -7.55
N PHE A 279 30.04 -14.88 -8.77
CA PHE A 279 30.16 -15.69 -9.99
C PHE A 279 31.62 -15.68 -10.45
N ASP A 280 32.09 -16.80 -10.98
CA ASP A 280 33.29 -16.81 -11.81
C ASP A 280 32.95 -16.19 -13.16
N TYR A 281 33.77 -15.25 -13.64
CA TYR A 281 33.53 -14.60 -14.90
C TYR A 281 34.82 -14.38 -15.74
N THR A 282 34.65 -14.34 -17.04
CA THR A 282 35.70 -13.93 -17.97
C THR A 282 35.12 -13.12 -19.12
N GLU A 283 35.89 -12.18 -19.59
CA GLU A 283 35.60 -11.38 -20.77
C GLU A 283 36.34 -11.90 -22.01
N ASN A 284 37.15 -12.94 -21.87
CA ASN A 284 37.87 -13.61 -22.94
C ASN A 284 37.15 -14.89 -23.31
N ASN A 285 37.06 -15.18 -24.63
CA ASN A 285 36.42 -16.40 -25.09
C ASN A 285 37.07 -17.64 -24.47
N PRO A 286 36.36 -18.43 -23.65
CA PRO A 286 36.94 -19.56 -22.92
C PRO A 286 37.08 -20.83 -23.75
N GLY A 287 36.67 -20.80 -25.01
CA GLY A 287 36.75 -21.95 -25.89
C GLY A 287 35.61 -22.97 -25.68
N VAL A 288 35.89 -24.22 -26.11
CA VAL A 288 34.86 -25.27 -26.08
C VAL A 288 34.75 -25.90 -24.71
N GLY A 289 33.51 -26.22 -24.30
CA GLY A 289 33.24 -26.98 -23.05
C GLY A 289 33.23 -26.18 -21.79
N TRP A 290 33.34 -24.87 -21.83
CA TRP A 290 33.33 -23.98 -20.65
C TRP A 290 32.03 -24.07 -19.84
N MET A 291 30.89 -24.46 -20.43
CA MET A 291 29.61 -24.64 -19.77
C MET A 291 29.51 -25.97 -19.01
N LEU A 292 30.46 -26.87 -19.15
CA LEU A 292 30.43 -28.17 -18.48
C LEU A 292 30.97 -28.12 -17.07
N PRO A 293 30.44 -28.90 -16.12
CA PRO A 293 30.92 -28.92 -14.74
C PRO A 293 32.41 -29.29 -14.59
N VAL A 294 32.93 -30.10 -15.50
CA VAL A 294 34.34 -30.57 -15.48
C VAL A 294 35.35 -29.49 -15.90
N TYR A 295 34.91 -28.41 -16.53
CA TYR A 295 35.78 -27.31 -16.95
C TYR A 295 36.39 -26.59 -15.77
N GLN A 296 37.68 -26.34 -15.78
CA GLN A 296 38.40 -25.63 -14.73
C GLN A 296 38.49 -24.14 -15.07
N ALA A 297 37.85 -23.31 -14.27
CA ALA A 297 37.83 -21.84 -14.42
C ALA A 297 38.78 -21.15 -13.43
N SER A 298 39.94 -21.74 -13.12
CA SER A 298 40.84 -21.29 -12.07
C SER A 298 41.44 -19.89 -12.30
N ASP A 299 41.47 -19.43 -13.52
CA ASP A 299 41.96 -18.12 -13.94
C ASP A 299 40.86 -17.09 -14.18
N TRP A 300 39.60 -17.45 -13.91
CA TRP A 300 38.49 -16.54 -14.05
C TRP A 300 38.42 -15.58 -12.85
N LYS A 301 37.93 -14.37 -13.10
CA LYS A 301 37.68 -13.37 -12.04
C LYS A 301 36.43 -13.73 -11.24
N LYS A 302 36.36 -13.22 -10.03
CA LYS A 302 35.14 -13.29 -9.21
C LYS A 302 34.38 -11.96 -9.28
N GLY A 303 33.07 -12.01 -9.41
CA GLY A 303 32.22 -10.83 -9.46
C GLY A 303 30.79 -11.13 -9.05
N GLU A 304 30.14 -10.16 -8.41
CA GLU A 304 28.73 -10.21 -8.02
C GLU A 304 27.86 -10.00 -9.27
N CYS A 305 26.74 -10.71 -9.37
CA CYS A 305 25.77 -10.57 -10.46
C CYS A 305 25.11 -9.18 -10.44
N GLY A 306 24.59 -8.75 -11.56
CA GLY A 306 24.33 -7.36 -11.88
C GLY A 306 25.49 -6.80 -12.71
N PHE A 307 26.02 -7.63 -13.62
CA PHE A 307 27.12 -7.23 -14.52
C PHE A 307 26.67 -6.10 -15.44
N SER A 308 27.45 -5.01 -15.51
CA SER A 308 27.07 -3.83 -16.26
C SER A 308 28.27 -3.03 -16.76
N SER A 309 28.03 -2.01 -17.59
CA SER A 309 29.05 -1.09 -18.06
C SER A 309 29.08 0.19 -17.23
N LYS A 310 30.28 0.72 -16.95
CA LYS A 310 30.46 2.05 -16.31
C LYS A 310 29.91 3.22 -17.12
N GLU A 311 29.75 3.03 -18.43
CA GLU A 311 29.33 4.07 -19.35
C GLU A 311 27.81 4.21 -19.47
N ILE A 312 27.03 3.45 -18.69
CA ILE A 312 25.58 3.61 -18.68
C ILE A 312 25.26 4.97 -18.09
N LYS A 313 25.08 5.94 -18.97
CA LYS A 313 24.58 7.28 -18.65
C LYS A 313 23.06 7.27 -18.79
N GLY A 314 22.39 7.85 -17.80
CA GLY A 314 20.95 8.06 -17.84
C GLY A 314 20.18 7.14 -16.90
N SER A 315 18.88 7.13 -17.05
CA SER A 315 17.87 6.58 -16.15
C SER A 315 17.87 5.07 -15.92
N THR A 316 18.93 4.36 -16.27
CA THR A 316 19.00 2.89 -16.20
C THR A 316 20.17 2.39 -15.35
N THR A 317 20.51 3.08 -14.26
CA THR A 317 21.45 2.50 -13.29
C THR A 317 20.72 1.45 -12.45
N ARG A 318 20.83 0.22 -12.86
CA ARG A 318 20.40 -0.97 -12.11
C ARG A 318 21.39 -1.26 -10.99
N HIS A 319 21.05 -2.19 -10.09
CA HIS A 319 22.04 -2.73 -9.18
C HIS A 319 23.28 -3.19 -9.95
N LEU A 320 24.40 -2.58 -9.61
CA LEU A 320 25.67 -2.83 -10.28
C LEU A 320 26.55 -3.64 -9.33
N GLY A 321 26.58 -4.94 -9.55
CA GLY A 321 27.47 -5.83 -8.86
C GLY A 321 28.90 -5.74 -9.41
N THR A 322 29.05 -5.93 -10.70
CA THR A 322 30.36 -6.02 -11.35
C THR A 322 30.40 -5.28 -12.67
N TRP A 323 31.52 -4.57 -12.91
CA TRP A 323 31.75 -3.88 -14.18
C TRP A 323 32.27 -4.84 -15.26
N TRP A 324 31.69 -4.75 -16.44
CA TRP A 324 32.01 -5.50 -17.63
C TRP A 324 32.20 -4.54 -18.82
N THR A 325 33.24 -4.71 -19.62
CA THR A 325 33.61 -3.76 -20.67
C THR A 325 33.74 -4.37 -22.08
N SER A 326 33.93 -5.66 -22.18
CA SER A 326 34.09 -6.37 -23.45
C SER A 326 32.77 -6.55 -24.22
N PRO A 327 32.80 -6.94 -25.52
CA PRO A 327 31.59 -7.26 -26.25
C PRO A 327 30.82 -8.47 -25.75
N SER A 328 31.50 -9.40 -25.07
CA SER A 328 30.92 -10.65 -24.57
C SER A 328 31.37 -10.95 -23.16
N LEU A 329 30.54 -11.65 -22.43
CA LEU A 329 30.78 -12.06 -21.04
C LEU A 329 30.39 -13.52 -20.88
N TRP A 330 31.23 -14.27 -20.20
CA TRP A 330 30.97 -15.65 -19.80
C TRP A 330 31.00 -15.74 -18.30
N LEU A 331 29.97 -16.39 -17.70
CA LEU A 331 29.74 -16.51 -16.27
C LEU A 331 29.59 -17.98 -15.90
N ARG A 332 30.02 -18.31 -14.71
CA ARG A 332 29.79 -19.61 -14.08
C ARG A 332 29.44 -19.43 -12.63
N LYS A 333 28.43 -20.15 -12.16
CA LYS A 333 28.03 -20.17 -10.75
C LYS A 333 27.82 -21.61 -10.32
N SER A 334 28.74 -22.12 -9.50
CA SER A 334 28.51 -23.37 -8.77
C SER A 334 27.60 -23.10 -7.58
N PHE A 335 26.62 -23.96 -7.36
CA PHE A 335 25.70 -23.88 -6.25
C PHE A 335 25.30 -25.28 -5.76
N PHE A 336 24.88 -25.37 -4.51
CA PHE A 336 24.61 -26.64 -3.85
C PHE A 336 23.12 -26.83 -3.58
N VAL A 337 22.58 -27.99 -3.89
CA VAL A 337 21.19 -28.36 -3.63
C VAL A 337 21.17 -29.51 -2.63
N GLY A 338 20.71 -29.25 -1.39
CA GLY A 338 20.72 -30.22 -0.28
C GLY A 338 19.48 -31.08 -0.16
N LYS A 339 18.36 -30.62 -0.67
CA LYS A 339 17.05 -31.26 -0.59
C LYS A 339 16.40 -31.36 -1.96
N GLN A 340 15.27 -32.04 -2.04
CA GLN A 340 14.44 -32.04 -3.24
C GLN A 340 13.93 -30.61 -3.49
N VAL A 341 14.06 -30.17 -4.71
CA VAL A 341 13.61 -28.87 -5.18
C VAL A 341 12.22 -29.04 -5.80
N GLY A 342 11.38 -28.04 -5.63
CA GLY A 342 10.05 -28.00 -6.23
C GLY A 342 10.08 -27.57 -7.70
N ASN A 343 9.25 -26.63 -8.07
CA ASN A 343 9.26 -26.02 -9.37
C ASN A 343 10.42 -25.01 -9.49
N LEU A 344 11.11 -25.02 -10.61
CA LEU A 344 12.19 -24.09 -10.88
C LEU A 344 11.71 -22.94 -11.76
N ALA A 345 12.04 -21.72 -11.38
CA ALA A 345 11.86 -20.55 -12.22
C ALA A 345 13.18 -19.79 -12.40
N LEU A 346 13.46 -19.41 -13.63
CA LEU A 346 14.63 -18.63 -14.01
C LEU A 346 14.19 -17.18 -14.21
N ARG A 347 14.66 -16.24 -13.35
CA ARG A 347 14.53 -14.82 -13.60
C ARG A 347 15.78 -14.32 -14.31
N VAL A 348 15.60 -13.69 -15.46
CA VAL A 348 16.68 -13.24 -16.29
C VAL A 348 16.46 -11.81 -16.76
N ALA A 349 17.50 -10.99 -16.69
CA ALA A 349 17.52 -9.65 -17.25
C ALA A 349 18.78 -9.45 -18.07
N HIS A 350 18.65 -9.15 -19.37
CA HIS A 350 19.78 -8.94 -20.24
C HIS A 350 19.47 -7.93 -21.35
N ASP A 351 20.51 -7.31 -21.89
CA ASP A 351 20.37 -6.33 -22.97
C ASP A 351 20.93 -6.82 -24.32
N GLY A 352 21.70 -7.86 -24.34
CA GLY A 352 22.23 -8.51 -25.56
C GLY A 352 21.85 -9.98 -25.66
N ASP A 353 22.24 -10.62 -26.72
CA ASP A 353 21.97 -12.06 -26.96
C ASP A 353 22.52 -12.89 -25.79
N THR A 354 21.69 -13.75 -25.25
CA THR A 354 22.03 -14.49 -24.04
C THR A 354 21.66 -15.96 -24.13
N LYS A 355 22.56 -16.81 -23.63
CA LYS A 355 22.38 -18.27 -23.48
C LYS A 355 22.67 -18.66 -22.03
N ILE A 356 21.82 -19.50 -21.45
CA ILE A 356 21.99 -20.01 -20.08
C ILE A 356 21.95 -21.54 -20.12
N TYR A 357 22.90 -22.15 -19.41
CA TYR A 357 23.05 -23.59 -19.31
C TYR A 357 22.97 -24.04 -17.88
N LEU A 358 22.24 -25.12 -17.61
CA LEU A 358 22.24 -25.82 -16.32
C LEU A 358 22.97 -27.16 -16.50
N ASN A 359 24.05 -27.37 -15.76
CA ASN A 359 24.89 -28.56 -15.82
C ASN A 359 25.34 -28.92 -17.25
N GLY A 360 25.57 -27.90 -18.10
CA GLY A 360 26.02 -28.06 -19.48
C GLY A 360 24.91 -28.16 -20.51
N THR A 361 23.66 -28.23 -20.12
CA THR A 361 22.48 -28.27 -20.99
C THR A 361 21.84 -26.90 -21.13
N LEU A 362 21.55 -26.47 -22.36
CA LEU A 362 20.91 -25.19 -22.65
C LEU A 362 19.47 -25.18 -22.08
N ILE A 363 19.14 -24.19 -21.23
CA ILE A 363 17.82 -24.00 -20.60
C ILE A 363 17.14 -22.71 -21.02
N TYR A 364 17.92 -21.76 -21.56
CA TYR A 364 17.39 -20.47 -22.01
C TYR A 364 18.26 -19.93 -23.14
N GLU A 365 17.60 -19.41 -24.19
CA GLU A 365 18.27 -18.69 -25.28
C GLU A 365 17.34 -17.60 -25.82
N LYS A 366 17.83 -16.35 -25.83
CA LYS A 366 17.10 -15.24 -26.43
C LYS A 366 18.02 -14.20 -27.03
N GLN A 367 17.58 -13.63 -28.14
CA GLN A 367 18.29 -12.54 -28.81
C GLN A 367 17.80 -11.19 -28.37
N GLY A 368 18.73 -10.24 -28.28
CA GLY A 368 18.43 -8.86 -27.89
C GLY A 368 18.09 -8.71 -26.41
N ARG A 369 17.28 -7.70 -26.09
CA ARG A 369 16.91 -7.36 -24.73
C ARG A 369 15.72 -8.18 -24.25
N ASP A 370 15.83 -8.70 -23.03
CA ASP A 370 14.73 -9.32 -22.34
C ASP A 370 14.80 -9.14 -20.81
N TYR A 371 13.65 -9.18 -20.18
CA TYR A 371 13.50 -9.38 -18.75
C TYR A 371 12.28 -10.25 -18.52
N CYS A 372 12.49 -11.44 -18.01
CA CYS A 372 11.42 -12.41 -17.86
C CYS A 372 11.63 -13.36 -16.67
N MET A 373 10.52 -13.92 -16.22
CA MET A 373 10.46 -15.13 -15.41
C MET A 373 10.09 -16.29 -16.33
N VAL A 374 10.88 -17.35 -16.31
CA VAL A 374 10.66 -18.55 -17.12
C VAL A 374 10.50 -19.75 -16.18
N ASN A 375 9.35 -20.38 -16.18
CA ASN A 375 9.17 -21.68 -15.52
C ASN A 375 9.93 -22.74 -16.31
N LEU A 376 10.81 -23.46 -15.65
CA LEU A 376 11.52 -24.58 -16.27
C LEU A 376 10.60 -25.80 -16.36
N ASP A 377 10.55 -26.42 -17.52
CA ASP A 377 9.77 -27.64 -17.75
C ASP A 377 10.35 -28.84 -16.99
N GLU A 378 9.65 -29.96 -17.00
CA GLU A 378 10.06 -31.16 -16.28
C GLU A 378 11.44 -31.68 -16.73
N LYS A 379 11.74 -31.65 -18.03
CA LYS A 379 13.05 -32.08 -18.55
C LYS A 379 14.18 -31.16 -18.11
N GLN A 380 13.92 -29.87 -18.05
CA GLN A 380 14.89 -28.89 -17.59
C GLN A 380 15.11 -29.01 -16.06
N ARG A 381 14.07 -29.30 -15.30
CA ARG A 381 14.16 -29.53 -13.83
C ARG A 381 14.94 -30.80 -13.50
N GLU A 382 14.82 -31.86 -14.30
CA GLU A 382 15.58 -33.10 -14.13
C GLU A 382 17.11 -32.92 -14.31
N LEU A 383 17.54 -31.82 -14.90
CA LEU A 383 18.96 -31.46 -15.00
C LEU A 383 19.56 -31.10 -13.63
N LEU A 384 18.73 -30.65 -12.68
CA LEU A 384 19.18 -30.30 -11.34
C LEU A 384 19.50 -31.56 -10.52
N LYS A 385 20.65 -31.57 -9.87
CA LYS A 385 21.14 -32.71 -9.10
C LYS A 385 21.14 -32.38 -7.61
N LYS A 386 20.92 -33.37 -6.78
CA LYS A 386 21.28 -33.26 -5.37
C LYS A 386 22.80 -33.17 -5.25
N GLY A 387 23.29 -32.18 -4.51
CA GLY A 387 24.71 -31.85 -4.42
C GLY A 387 25.10 -30.67 -5.30
N GLU A 388 26.27 -30.68 -5.85
CA GLU A 388 26.81 -29.59 -6.65
C GLU A 388 26.15 -29.49 -8.04
N ASN A 389 25.82 -28.28 -8.44
CA ASN A 389 25.26 -27.90 -9.73
C ASN A 389 26.03 -26.71 -10.30
N LEU A 390 25.92 -26.49 -11.59
CA LEU A 390 26.53 -25.37 -12.30
C LEU A 390 25.49 -24.66 -13.15
N LEU A 391 25.35 -23.36 -12.97
CA LEU A 391 24.74 -22.45 -13.94
C LEU A 391 25.87 -21.78 -14.73
N ALA A 392 25.77 -21.79 -16.05
CA ALA A 392 26.75 -21.15 -16.94
C ALA A 392 26.02 -20.22 -17.91
N VAL A 393 26.59 -19.05 -18.19
CA VAL A 393 25.95 -18.01 -19.01
C VAL A 393 26.94 -17.49 -20.03
N GLU A 394 26.47 -17.29 -21.25
CA GLU A 394 27.10 -16.48 -22.29
C GLU A 394 26.16 -15.33 -22.63
N THR A 395 26.62 -14.08 -22.51
CA THR A 395 25.85 -12.92 -22.89
C THR A 395 26.68 -11.92 -23.67
N ASN A 396 26.07 -11.24 -24.62
CA ASN A 396 26.69 -10.24 -25.44
C ASN A 396 26.25 -8.84 -25.10
N LYS A 397 27.05 -7.86 -25.47
CA LYS A 397 26.72 -6.44 -25.36
C LYS A 397 25.52 -6.10 -26.24
N GLY A 398 24.46 -5.55 -25.64
CA GLY A 398 23.36 -4.91 -26.33
C GLY A 398 23.55 -3.38 -26.40
N ARG A 399 22.46 -2.63 -26.26
CA ARG A 399 22.51 -1.16 -26.23
C ARG A 399 23.10 -0.64 -24.91
N ALA A 400 22.71 -1.26 -23.80
CA ALA A 400 23.02 -0.86 -22.42
C ALA A 400 23.83 -1.93 -21.73
N GLN A 401 24.52 -2.78 -22.22
CA GLN A 401 25.43 -3.77 -21.60
C GLN A 401 25.05 -4.11 -20.15
N PHE A 402 24.12 -5.04 -20.00
CA PHE A 402 23.60 -5.46 -18.69
C PHE A 402 23.25 -6.94 -18.69
N PHE A 403 23.54 -7.61 -17.58
CA PHE A 403 23.11 -8.98 -17.32
C PHE A 403 22.88 -9.23 -15.81
N ASP A 404 21.75 -9.81 -15.48
CA ASP A 404 21.44 -10.34 -14.14
C ASP A 404 20.63 -11.63 -14.24
N VAL A 405 20.78 -12.54 -13.26
CA VAL A 405 20.09 -13.82 -13.21
C VAL A 405 19.84 -14.31 -11.78
N SER A 406 18.68 -14.94 -11.59
CA SER A 406 18.33 -15.73 -10.40
C SER A 406 17.71 -17.05 -10.83
N LEU A 407 17.94 -18.09 -10.02
CA LEU A 407 17.30 -19.39 -10.20
C LEU A 407 16.52 -19.72 -8.93
N PHE A 408 15.20 -19.65 -9.00
CA PHE A 408 14.33 -19.86 -7.85
C PHE A 408 13.87 -21.31 -7.73
N ASP A 409 13.99 -21.87 -6.52
CA ASP A 409 13.21 -23.01 -6.08
C ASP A 409 11.83 -22.50 -5.66
N MET A 410 10.88 -22.61 -6.56
CA MET A 410 9.50 -22.19 -6.35
C MET A 410 8.74 -23.30 -5.62
N ARG A 411 8.20 -22.99 -4.48
CA ARG A 411 7.32 -23.89 -3.73
C ARG A 411 5.86 -23.73 -4.13
N SER A 412 5.53 -22.61 -4.76
CA SER A 412 4.28 -22.44 -5.51
C SER A 412 4.38 -23.12 -6.89
N GLU A 413 3.23 -23.38 -7.51
CA GLU A 413 3.19 -24.11 -8.77
C GLU A 413 3.70 -23.29 -9.96
N THR A 414 3.72 -21.96 -9.89
CA THR A 414 4.05 -21.07 -11.00
C THR A 414 4.93 -19.89 -10.61
N ALA A 415 5.73 -19.39 -11.56
CA ALA A 415 6.46 -18.14 -11.42
C ALA A 415 5.55 -16.89 -11.54
N ASP A 416 4.29 -17.09 -11.89
CA ASP A 416 3.30 -16.02 -12.08
C ASP A 416 2.84 -15.40 -10.75
N ASP A 417 3.21 -15.99 -9.62
CA ASP A 417 2.85 -15.52 -8.29
C ASP A 417 3.68 -14.33 -7.81
N ILE A 418 4.67 -13.92 -8.58
CA ILE A 418 5.57 -12.81 -8.22
C ILE A 418 4.91 -11.47 -8.49
N LEU A 419 4.76 -10.65 -7.46
CA LEU A 419 4.38 -9.26 -7.59
C LEU A 419 5.55 -8.44 -8.13
N MET A 420 5.32 -7.72 -9.21
CA MET A 420 6.32 -6.86 -9.83
C MET A 420 5.86 -5.41 -9.90
N THR A 421 6.81 -4.51 -9.80
CA THR A 421 6.66 -3.06 -10.02
C THR A 421 5.46 -2.42 -9.32
N PRO A 422 5.26 -2.65 -7.99
CA PRO A 422 4.22 -1.92 -7.26
C PRO A 422 4.52 -0.43 -7.25
N GLY A 423 3.52 0.39 -7.59
CA GLY A 423 3.70 1.83 -7.74
C GLY A 423 2.41 2.62 -7.76
N GLN A 424 2.53 3.95 -7.89
CA GLN A 424 1.42 4.91 -7.97
C GLN A 424 0.39 4.74 -6.85
N PRO A 425 0.77 5.04 -5.61
CA PRO A 425 -0.05 4.79 -4.43
C PRO A 425 -1.20 5.78 -4.31
N ASN A 426 -2.32 5.29 -3.78
CA ASN A 426 -3.41 6.10 -3.27
C ASN A 426 -3.92 5.47 -1.98
N ILE A 427 -4.07 6.23 -0.89
CA ILE A 427 -4.64 5.73 0.34
C ILE A 427 -5.99 6.40 0.58
N LEU A 428 -7.01 5.59 0.75
CA LEU A 428 -8.39 6.04 0.95
C LEU A 428 -9.06 5.30 2.11
N ARG A 429 -10.08 5.93 2.67
CA ARG A 429 -10.95 5.22 3.61
C ARG A 429 -11.78 4.17 2.89
N GLY A 430 -11.83 2.99 3.47
CA GLY A 430 -12.68 1.88 3.02
C GLY A 430 -14.18 2.17 3.13
N PRO A 431 -15.02 1.23 2.69
CA PRO A 431 -16.47 1.38 2.67
C PRO A 431 -17.07 1.60 4.07
N ASN A 432 -16.52 0.93 5.09
CA ASN A 432 -16.98 1.08 6.48
C ASN A 432 -16.60 2.42 7.13
N GLY A 433 -15.80 3.26 6.46
CA GLY A 433 -15.37 4.56 6.94
C GLY A 433 -14.26 4.54 8.02
N PHE A 434 -13.85 3.38 8.52
CA PHE A 434 -12.76 3.26 9.51
C PHE A 434 -11.46 2.76 8.93
N GLU A 435 -11.53 1.73 8.09
CA GLU A 435 -10.35 1.13 7.48
C GLU A 435 -9.68 2.08 6.49
N TRP A 436 -8.35 1.96 6.41
CA TRP A 436 -7.54 2.60 5.39
C TRP A 436 -7.06 1.57 4.38
N TRP A 437 -7.15 1.90 3.11
CA TRP A 437 -6.78 1.02 2.02
C TRP A 437 -5.82 1.70 1.06
N LEU A 438 -4.70 1.06 0.83
CA LEU A 438 -3.77 1.39 -0.23
C LEU A 438 -4.29 0.79 -1.53
N ILE A 439 -4.42 1.61 -2.56
CA ILE A 439 -4.67 1.21 -3.94
C ILE A 439 -3.43 1.58 -4.74
N TYR A 440 -2.88 0.63 -5.44
CA TYR A 440 -1.64 0.82 -6.17
C TYR A 440 -1.61 -0.06 -7.42
N MET A 441 -0.85 0.35 -8.42
CA MET A 441 -0.63 -0.50 -9.57
C MET A 441 0.44 -1.54 -9.28
N ALA A 442 0.32 -2.71 -9.88
CA ALA A 442 1.36 -3.72 -9.95
C ALA A 442 1.07 -4.68 -11.11
N ASN A 443 1.97 -5.59 -11.39
CA ASN A 443 1.77 -6.69 -12.33
C ASN A 443 2.40 -7.96 -11.79
N LYS A 444 1.97 -9.08 -12.30
CA LYS A 444 2.66 -10.35 -12.12
C LYS A 444 3.43 -10.67 -13.41
N ASN A 445 4.70 -11.02 -13.26
CA ASN A 445 5.56 -11.33 -14.41
C ASN A 445 5.39 -10.27 -15.52
N ASN A 446 5.40 -10.60 -16.78
CA ASN A 446 5.27 -9.66 -17.91
C ASN A 446 3.83 -9.31 -18.31
N GLU A 447 2.87 -9.54 -17.43
CA GLU A 447 1.47 -9.20 -17.69
C GLU A 447 1.22 -7.69 -17.61
N CYS A 448 0.08 -7.27 -18.16
CA CYS A 448 -0.36 -5.90 -18.08
C CYS A 448 -0.59 -5.49 -16.61
N ARG A 449 -0.23 -4.27 -16.27
CA ARG A 449 -0.50 -3.71 -14.93
C ARG A 449 -1.98 -3.71 -14.61
N GLY A 450 -2.28 -3.89 -13.34
CA GLY A 450 -3.62 -3.78 -12.78
C GLY A 450 -3.56 -3.07 -11.43
N GLN A 451 -4.73 -2.78 -10.87
CA GLN A 451 -4.85 -2.16 -9.55
C GLN A 451 -4.99 -3.24 -8.48
N TYR A 452 -4.17 -3.11 -7.46
CA TYR A 452 -4.09 -3.97 -6.28
C TYR A 452 -4.53 -3.18 -5.06
N ILE A 453 -5.06 -3.84 -4.05
CA ILE A 453 -5.42 -3.22 -2.78
C ILE A 453 -4.80 -3.98 -1.62
N ASN A 454 -4.32 -3.24 -0.62
CA ASN A 454 -3.90 -3.79 0.67
C ASN A 454 -4.31 -2.83 1.79
N ARG A 455 -4.55 -3.40 2.96
CA ARG A 455 -4.97 -2.63 4.12
C ARG A 455 -3.82 -1.84 4.71
N VAL A 456 -4.11 -0.64 5.19
CA VAL A 456 -3.15 0.26 5.84
C VAL A 456 -3.55 0.47 7.29
N HIS A 457 -2.57 0.44 8.16
CA HIS A 457 -2.71 0.77 9.58
C HIS A 457 -1.79 1.93 9.95
N PHE A 458 -2.17 2.66 10.99
CA PHE A 458 -1.35 3.68 11.61
C PHE A 458 -1.11 3.30 13.07
N PHE A 459 -0.04 2.57 13.32
CA PHE A 459 0.36 2.18 14.66
C PHE A 459 1.29 3.24 15.23
N ASN A 460 0.90 3.85 16.35
CA ASN A 460 1.65 4.92 16.98
C ASN A 460 2.15 5.99 15.97
N LYS A 461 1.28 6.39 15.05
CA LYS A 461 1.57 7.31 13.92
C LYS A 461 2.51 6.75 12.85
N THR A 462 2.91 5.50 12.90
CA THR A 462 3.66 4.89 11.83
C THR A 462 2.72 4.22 10.84
N LEU A 463 2.87 4.57 9.57
CA LEU A 463 2.14 3.95 8.47
C LEU A 463 2.69 2.54 8.23
N PHE A 464 1.81 1.57 8.25
CA PHE A 464 2.10 0.17 8.01
C PHE A 464 1.15 -0.38 6.96
N VAL A 465 1.66 -1.06 5.94
CA VAL A 465 0.85 -1.77 4.95
C VAL A 465 0.79 -3.24 5.33
N GLU A 466 -0.42 -3.75 5.55
CA GLU A 466 -0.65 -5.15 5.87
C GLU A 466 -0.22 -6.06 4.73
N GLY A 467 0.13 -7.31 5.03
CA GLY A 467 0.74 -8.28 4.13
C GLY A 467 0.28 -8.18 2.67
N ILE A 468 1.23 -8.06 1.77
CA ILE A 468 0.97 -7.84 0.35
C ILE A 468 0.36 -9.10 -0.25
N THR A 469 -0.78 -8.94 -0.92
CA THR A 469 -1.52 -10.04 -1.53
C THR A 469 -1.27 -10.11 -3.03
N GLY A 470 -0.80 -11.25 -3.47
CA GLY A 470 -0.69 -11.57 -4.89
C GLY A 470 -1.81 -12.52 -5.37
N PRO A 471 -1.74 -12.94 -6.62
CA PRO A 471 -2.73 -13.84 -7.21
C PRO A 471 -2.91 -15.17 -6.47
N CYS A 472 -1.85 -15.71 -5.88
CA CYS A 472 -1.83 -17.04 -5.25
C CYS A 472 -1.43 -16.99 -3.77
N THR A 473 -1.77 -15.92 -3.08
CA THR A 473 -1.47 -15.78 -1.65
C THR A 473 -2.40 -16.66 -0.81
N ASP A 474 -1.83 -17.59 -0.05
CA ASP A 474 -2.58 -18.49 0.82
C ASP A 474 -3.01 -17.89 2.17
N GLY A 475 -2.64 -16.65 2.44
CA GLY A 475 -2.96 -15.96 3.69
C GLY A 475 -4.43 -15.56 3.80
N TYR A 476 -4.85 -15.16 4.99
CA TYR A 476 -6.17 -14.56 5.23
C TYR A 476 -6.09 -13.06 5.01
N HIS A 477 -6.61 -12.61 3.89
CA HIS A 477 -6.66 -11.20 3.50
C HIS A 477 -8.10 -10.82 3.15
N PRO A 478 -8.90 -10.43 4.14
CA PRO A 478 -10.30 -10.11 3.90
C PRO A 478 -10.47 -8.90 3.02
N GLU A 479 -11.52 -8.89 2.22
CA GLU A 479 -11.97 -7.73 1.48
C GLU A 479 -12.30 -6.54 2.41
N PRO A 480 -12.33 -5.30 1.89
CA PRO A 480 -12.75 -4.14 2.67
C PRO A 480 -14.09 -4.38 3.36
N SER A 481 -14.13 -4.13 4.66
CA SER A 481 -15.34 -4.34 5.46
C SER A 481 -16.45 -3.40 5.02
N LEU A 482 -17.64 -3.95 4.86
CA LEU A 482 -18.82 -3.17 4.54
C LEU A 482 -19.34 -2.45 5.80
N PRO A 483 -20.03 -1.30 5.65
CA PRO A 483 -20.66 -0.63 6.78
C PRO A 483 -21.79 -1.50 7.37
N THR A 484 -22.14 -1.26 8.62
CA THR A 484 -23.29 -1.88 9.27
C THR A 484 -24.59 -1.59 8.52
N PHE A 485 -24.69 -0.37 7.95
CA PHE A 485 -25.78 0.05 7.10
C PHE A 485 -25.31 1.11 6.10
N SER A 486 -25.82 1.05 4.86
CA SER A 486 -25.60 2.09 3.86
C SER A 486 -26.82 2.29 2.98
N MET A 487 -26.96 3.50 2.45
CA MET A 487 -27.93 3.84 1.41
C MET A 487 -27.18 4.39 0.20
N LYS A 488 -27.45 3.80 -0.96
CA LYS A 488 -26.85 4.22 -2.24
C LYS A 488 -27.74 5.22 -2.93
N GLY A 489 -27.08 6.17 -3.63
CA GLY A 489 -27.76 7.20 -4.42
C GLY A 489 -28.34 8.34 -3.58
N GLU A 490 -28.92 9.28 -4.29
CA GLU A 490 -29.50 10.49 -3.74
C GLU A 490 -30.84 10.22 -3.06
N THR A 491 -31.03 10.74 -1.87
CA THR A 491 -32.27 10.58 -1.08
C THR A 491 -32.68 11.90 -0.42
N PRO A 492 -33.98 12.17 -0.26
CA PRO A 492 -34.44 13.22 0.63
C PRO A 492 -34.20 12.85 2.10
N SER A 493 -34.45 13.77 3.01
CA SER A 493 -34.38 13.51 4.45
C SER A 493 -35.34 12.38 4.87
N PHE A 494 -34.83 11.41 5.60
CA PHE A 494 -35.56 10.25 6.09
C PHE A 494 -35.75 10.23 7.60
N GLY A 495 -35.19 11.22 8.32
CA GLY A 495 -35.18 11.23 9.78
C GLY A 495 -34.12 10.29 10.38
N VAL A 496 -34.44 9.61 11.46
CA VAL A 496 -33.53 8.67 12.13
C VAL A 496 -33.45 7.33 11.40
N LEU A 497 -32.32 6.66 11.46
CA LEU A 497 -32.16 5.32 10.94
C LEU A 497 -32.96 4.32 11.81
N GLN A 498 -34.01 3.75 11.23
CA GLN A 498 -34.86 2.76 11.92
C GLN A 498 -34.36 1.33 11.75
N GLN A 499 -33.47 1.11 10.80
CA GLN A 499 -32.95 -0.22 10.41
C GLN A 499 -31.78 -0.69 11.26
N VAL A 500 -31.25 0.20 12.14
CA VAL A 500 -30.09 -0.10 12.97
C VAL A 500 -30.48 -0.15 14.45
N LYS A 501 -29.75 -0.95 15.22
CA LYS A 501 -29.92 -0.98 16.68
C LYS A 501 -29.30 0.28 17.29
N PRO A 502 -29.89 0.87 18.34
CA PRO A 502 -29.25 1.95 19.09
C PRO A 502 -27.89 1.51 19.63
N SER A 503 -26.88 2.39 19.48
CA SER A 503 -25.52 2.14 19.94
C SER A 503 -24.95 3.37 20.66
N THR A 504 -23.98 3.14 21.52
CA THR A 504 -23.20 4.21 22.19
C THR A 504 -21.95 4.58 21.37
N THR A 505 -21.61 3.77 20.35
CA THR A 505 -20.33 3.88 19.65
C THR A 505 -20.52 3.60 18.17
N TYR A 506 -20.35 4.62 17.34
CA TYR A 506 -20.53 4.51 15.89
C TYR A 506 -19.92 5.68 15.11
N MET A 507 -19.69 5.44 13.86
CA MET A 507 -19.47 6.42 12.80
C MET A 507 -20.75 6.57 11.98
N PHE A 508 -21.08 7.79 11.58
CA PHE A 508 -22.10 8.10 10.60
C PHE A 508 -21.62 9.20 9.66
N GLU A 509 -21.73 8.95 8.38
CA GLU A 509 -21.34 9.92 7.36
C GLU A 509 -22.35 9.98 6.21
N THR A 510 -22.45 11.16 5.61
CA THR A 510 -23.26 11.41 4.41
C THR A 510 -22.81 12.69 3.73
N ALA A 511 -22.99 12.79 2.42
CA ALA A 511 -22.91 14.05 1.71
C ALA A 511 -24.27 14.76 1.78
N VAL A 512 -24.25 16.05 2.05
CA VAL A 512 -25.44 16.92 2.17
C VAL A 512 -25.39 18.04 1.17
N LYS A 513 -26.41 18.15 0.34
CA LYS A 513 -26.63 19.27 -0.59
C LYS A 513 -27.83 20.07 -0.16
N THR A 514 -27.60 21.30 0.30
CA THR A 514 -28.66 22.16 0.83
C THR A 514 -28.40 23.64 0.56
N ASP A 515 -29.45 24.41 0.53
CA ASP A 515 -29.47 25.88 0.63
C ASP A 515 -30.26 26.37 1.86
N GLY A 516 -30.53 25.48 2.79
CA GLY A 516 -31.35 25.71 3.98
C GLY A 516 -30.87 24.98 5.22
N ASP A 517 -31.71 24.98 6.24
CA ASP A 517 -31.44 24.33 7.54
C ASP A 517 -31.63 22.80 7.42
N ALA A 518 -30.53 22.10 7.21
CA ALA A 518 -30.47 20.65 7.08
C ALA A 518 -29.13 20.11 7.59
N GLY A 519 -29.05 18.80 7.84
CA GLY A 519 -27.82 18.18 8.31
C GLY A 519 -28.02 16.80 8.90
N ILE A 520 -27.19 16.45 9.86
CA ILE A 520 -27.13 15.15 10.52
C ILE A 520 -27.81 15.19 11.88
N ILE A 521 -28.62 14.17 12.16
CA ILE A 521 -29.00 13.81 13.54
C ILE A 521 -27.82 12.99 14.08
N ALA A 522 -27.03 13.62 14.93
CA ALA A 522 -25.81 12.99 15.44
C ALA A 522 -26.11 11.89 16.47
N TRP A 523 -27.20 12.04 17.20
CA TRP A 523 -27.68 11.08 18.18
C TRP A 523 -29.17 11.33 18.43
N TRP A 524 -29.94 10.28 18.47
CA TRP A 524 -31.38 10.33 18.79
C TRP A 524 -31.77 9.18 19.68
N LYS A 525 -32.32 9.48 20.81
CA LYS A 525 -33.02 8.56 21.71
C LYS A 525 -34.54 8.80 21.67
N ASP A 526 -34.95 10.02 21.93
CA ASP A 526 -36.34 10.50 21.92
C ASP A 526 -36.41 12.01 21.71
N VAL A 527 -37.59 12.59 21.78
CA VAL A 527 -37.82 14.04 21.54
C VAL A 527 -37.14 14.93 22.61
N ASP A 528 -36.96 14.43 23.81
CA ASP A 528 -36.34 15.15 24.93
C ASP A 528 -34.82 14.88 25.02
N ASN A 529 -34.29 13.94 24.21
CA ASN A 529 -32.90 13.50 24.27
C ASN A 529 -32.35 13.23 22.85
N ASN A 530 -31.67 14.23 22.29
CA ASN A 530 -31.12 14.15 20.93
C ASN A 530 -30.03 15.20 20.68
N ALA A 531 -29.29 15.05 19.58
CA ALA A 531 -28.27 15.98 19.11
C ALA A 531 -28.30 16.12 17.58
N TYR A 532 -28.21 17.35 17.09
CA TYR A 532 -28.24 17.71 15.68
C TYR A 532 -26.98 18.50 15.32
N ILE A 533 -26.47 18.24 14.10
CA ILE A 533 -25.46 19.06 13.46
C ILE A 533 -26.07 19.57 12.17
N GLY A 534 -26.25 20.88 12.04
CA GLY A 534 -26.93 21.48 10.92
C GLY A 534 -26.27 22.74 10.38
N PHE A 535 -26.72 23.17 9.22
CA PHE A 535 -26.27 24.38 8.56
C PHE A 535 -27.26 25.54 8.82
N ASP A 536 -26.72 26.67 9.21
CA ASP A 536 -27.45 27.95 9.30
C ASP A 536 -27.04 28.84 8.13
N THR A 537 -27.81 28.74 7.05
CA THR A 537 -27.55 29.51 5.83
C THR A 537 -27.68 31.01 5.98
N LYS A 538 -28.49 31.49 6.93
CA LYS A 538 -28.69 32.93 7.15
C LYS A 538 -27.44 33.60 7.73
N ASN A 539 -26.77 32.93 8.65
CA ASN A 539 -25.61 33.47 9.35
C ASN A 539 -24.28 32.91 8.83
N HIS A 540 -24.32 32.11 7.78
CA HIS A 540 -23.14 31.43 7.19
C HIS A 540 -22.36 30.64 8.26
N ASN A 541 -23.10 29.91 9.09
CA ASN A 541 -22.57 29.08 10.16
C ASN A 541 -23.10 27.66 10.03
N TRP A 542 -22.54 26.79 10.82
CA TRP A 542 -23.18 25.54 11.19
C TRP A 542 -23.28 25.44 12.70
N TYR A 543 -24.07 24.50 13.22
CA TYR A 543 -24.37 24.43 14.65
C TYR A 543 -24.42 23.00 15.16
N LEU A 544 -24.13 22.84 16.45
CA LEU A 544 -24.49 21.69 17.26
C LEU A 544 -25.62 22.09 18.18
N ARG A 545 -26.80 21.46 18.01
CA ARG A 545 -27.93 21.57 18.92
C ARG A 545 -28.03 20.30 19.73
N THR A 546 -28.13 20.40 21.04
CA THR A 546 -28.41 19.29 21.94
C THR A 546 -29.68 19.55 22.71
N ILE A 547 -30.52 18.53 22.86
CA ILE A 547 -31.69 18.52 23.77
C ILE A 547 -31.44 17.40 24.73
N ILE A 548 -31.36 17.72 26.03
CA ILE A 548 -31.12 16.79 27.13
C ILE A 548 -32.16 16.99 28.21
N ASN A 549 -32.98 15.98 28.46
CA ASN A 549 -34.12 16.07 29.39
C ASN A 549 -35.02 17.29 29.07
N GLY A 550 -35.29 17.51 27.80
CA GLY A 550 -36.11 18.62 27.30
C GLY A 550 -35.44 20.00 27.32
N LYS A 551 -34.20 20.12 27.78
CA LYS A 551 -33.45 21.38 27.77
C LYS A 551 -32.58 21.49 26.51
N GLU A 552 -32.84 22.53 25.73
CA GLU A 552 -32.14 22.83 24.50
C GLU A 552 -30.91 23.71 24.75
N LYS A 553 -29.79 23.38 24.02
CA LYS A 553 -28.60 24.20 23.97
C LYS A 553 -28.10 24.19 22.51
N GLU A 554 -27.71 25.35 21.98
CA GLU A 554 -27.08 25.48 20.65
C GLU A 554 -25.69 26.10 20.76
N GLU A 555 -24.78 25.61 19.95
CA GLU A 555 -23.45 26.15 19.75
C GLU A 555 -23.21 26.35 18.26
N TYR A 556 -22.67 27.51 17.85
CA TYR A 556 -22.47 27.90 16.48
C TYR A 556 -20.99 27.92 16.10
N PHE A 557 -20.69 27.53 14.87
CA PHE A 557 -19.34 27.44 14.31
C PHE A 557 -19.32 28.12 12.95
N THR A 558 -18.27 28.89 12.67
CA THR A 558 -18.13 29.61 11.39
C THR A 558 -17.76 28.63 10.27
N LEU A 559 -18.45 28.72 9.15
CA LEU A 559 -18.08 27.99 7.92
C LEU A 559 -16.88 28.64 7.23
N PRO A 560 -16.10 27.87 6.43
CA PRO A 560 -15.08 28.46 5.56
C PRO A 560 -15.66 29.56 4.67
N LYS A 561 -14.88 30.63 4.41
CA LYS A 561 -15.33 31.79 3.63
C LYS A 561 -15.75 31.44 2.21
N ASP A 562 -15.12 30.42 1.63
CA ASP A 562 -15.35 29.91 0.28
C ASP A 562 -16.41 28.79 0.24
N PHE A 563 -17.07 28.48 1.36
CA PHE A 563 -18.12 27.48 1.43
C PHE A 563 -19.30 27.84 0.50
N ARG A 564 -19.67 26.90 -0.38
CA ARG A 564 -20.74 27.09 -1.36
C ARG A 564 -21.99 26.32 -1.00
N TRP A 565 -23.14 26.99 -1.02
CA TRP A 565 -24.46 26.37 -0.86
C TRP A 565 -24.91 25.69 -2.14
N GLY A 566 -25.80 24.70 -2.01
CA GLY A 566 -26.39 24.00 -3.16
C GLY A 566 -25.46 23.01 -3.84
N VAL A 567 -24.33 22.68 -3.25
CA VAL A 567 -23.43 21.60 -3.64
C VAL A 567 -23.33 20.57 -2.53
N TYR A 568 -22.82 19.39 -2.82
CA TYR A 568 -22.60 18.37 -1.80
C TYR A 568 -21.41 18.72 -0.92
N HIS A 569 -21.60 18.63 0.39
CA HIS A 569 -20.59 18.69 1.44
C HIS A 569 -20.63 17.41 2.24
N HIS A 570 -19.49 16.82 2.49
CA HIS A 570 -19.37 15.59 3.26
C HIS A 570 -19.37 15.91 4.76
N LEU A 571 -20.36 15.38 5.46
CA LEU A 571 -20.45 15.41 6.92
C LEU A 571 -20.16 14.04 7.50
N ARG A 572 -19.26 13.99 8.46
CA ARG A 572 -18.91 12.79 9.19
C ARG A 572 -18.93 13.05 10.69
N ILE A 573 -19.45 12.10 11.41
CA ILE A 573 -19.35 12.07 12.87
C ILE A 573 -18.80 10.73 13.34
N GLU A 574 -18.07 10.78 14.45
CA GLU A 574 -17.76 9.62 15.27
C GLU A 574 -18.26 9.88 16.69
N ARG A 575 -19.08 8.98 17.17
CA ARG A 575 -19.53 8.96 18.54
C ARG A 575 -18.83 7.82 19.29
N ASN A 576 -18.20 8.12 20.40
CA ASN A 576 -17.73 7.15 21.37
C ASN A 576 -18.25 7.54 22.75
N GLN A 577 -19.34 6.91 23.17
CA GLN A 577 -20.09 7.21 24.40
C GLN A 577 -20.54 8.68 24.45
N ASP A 578 -19.94 9.49 25.31
CA ASP A 578 -20.22 10.94 25.48
C ASP A 578 -19.34 11.84 24.61
N CYS A 579 -18.38 11.27 23.86
CA CYS A 579 -17.50 12.01 22.97
C CYS A 579 -18.08 12.01 21.55
N LEU A 580 -18.22 13.20 20.97
CA LEU A 580 -18.65 13.40 19.59
C LEU A 580 -17.56 14.17 18.83
N LYS A 581 -17.02 13.56 17.80
CA LYS A 581 -16.10 14.18 16.83
C LYS A 581 -16.84 14.47 15.54
N VAL A 582 -16.54 15.59 14.88
CA VAL A 582 -17.22 16.04 13.67
C VAL A 582 -16.22 16.50 12.62
N TRP A 583 -16.45 16.12 11.37
CA TRP A 583 -15.68 16.53 10.20
C TRP A 583 -16.60 17.11 9.14
N LEU A 584 -16.07 18.06 8.39
CA LEU A 584 -16.70 18.65 7.20
C LEU A 584 -15.71 18.55 6.04
N ASP A 585 -16.15 17.99 4.92
CA ASP A 585 -15.34 17.85 3.69
C ASP A 585 -13.99 17.13 3.89
N GLU A 586 -14.03 15.98 4.57
CA GLU A 586 -12.87 15.11 4.79
C GLU A 586 -12.45 14.35 3.52
N ILE A 587 -12.55 14.95 2.35
CA ILE A 587 -12.25 14.29 1.08
C ILE A 587 -11.16 15.07 0.32
N PRO A 588 -10.15 14.38 -0.23
CA PRO A 588 -9.81 12.94 -0.19
C PRO A 588 -8.98 12.51 1.02
N SER A 589 -8.41 13.43 1.76
CA SER A 589 -7.53 13.15 2.90
C SER A 589 -8.26 13.27 4.24
N PRO A 590 -7.87 12.49 5.26
CA PRO A 590 -8.40 12.65 6.59
C PRO A 590 -7.95 14.00 7.14
N GLN A 591 -8.90 14.89 7.26
CA GLN A 591 -8.66 16.19 7.87
C GLN A 591 -8.78 16.07 9.39
N LYS A 592 -8.19 17.02 10.09
CA LYS A 592 -8.44 17.22 11.50
C LYS A 592 -9.95 17.43 11.69
N HIS A 593 -10.57 16.69 12.62
CA HIS A 593 -11.98 16.92 12.95
C HIS A 593 -12.18 18.38 13.41
N LEU A 594 -13.27 18.99 12.97
CA LEU A 594 -13.54 20.41 13.24
C LEU A 594 -13.74 20.70 14.71
N PHE A 595 -14.40 19.79 15.42
CA PHE A 595 -14.52 19.90 16.87
C PHE A 595 -14.78 18.55 17.54
N THR A 596 -14.41 18.47 18.79
CA THR A 596 -14.79 17.41 19.72
C THR A 596 -15.66 18.00 20.80
N LYS A 597 -16.82 17.38 21.05
CA LYS A 597 -17.73 17.76 22.12
C LYS A 597 -17.99 16.59 23.05
N ILE A 598 -18.06 16.89 24.32
CA ILE A 598 -18.60 15.97 25.31
C ILE A 598 -20.09 16.31 25.43
N ILE A 599 -20.92 15.35 25.04
CA ILE A 599 -22.36 15.40 25.25
C ILE A 599 -22.65 14.64 26.56
N PRO A 600 -23.44 15.20 27.49
CA PRO A 600 -23.57 14.63 28.82
C PRO A 600 -24.49 13.39 28.88
N VAL A 601 -24.37 12.52 27.85
CA VAL A 601 -25.16 11.30 27.73
C VAL A 601 -24.34 10.17 27.16
N THR A 602 -24.35 9.05 27.84
CA THR A 602 -23.70 7.79 27.38
C THR A 602 -24.73 6.78 26.92
N GLU A 603 -26.02 7.16 26.86
CA GLU A 603 -27.08 6.23 26.46
C GLU A 603 -27.03 5.88 24.97
N PRO A 604 -27.40 4.65 24.61
CA PRO A 604 -27.53 4.24 23.24
C PRO A 604 -28.50 5.14 22.46
N GLY A 605 -28.24 5.32 21.19
CA GLY A 605 -29.12 6.05 20.26
C GLY A 605 -28.77 5.76 18.82
N VAL A 606 -29.51 6.31 17.89
CA VAL A 606 -29.34 6.13 16.46
C VAL A 606 -29.06 7.47 15.78
N PRO A 607 -28.22 7.49 14.72
CA PRO A 607 -28.06 8.69 13.91
C PRO A 607 -29.15 8.78 12.85
N GLY A 608 -29.08 9.87 12.07
CA GLY A 608 -29.96 10.07 10.93
C GLY A 608 -29.68 11.37 10.21
N VAL A 609 -30.64 11.83 9.41
CA VAL A 609 -30.57 13.10 8.68
C VAL A 609 -31.85 13.89 8.90
N PHE A 610 -31.75 15.21 8.84
CA PHE A 610 -32.90 16.08 8.95
C PHE A 610 -32.84 17.20 7.89
N ASP A 611 -34.01 17.69 7.54
CA ASP A 611 -34.18 18.86 6.67
C ASP A 611 -35.44 19.62 7.08
N ARG A 612 -35.26 20.83 7.57
CA ARG A 612 -36.37 21.70 7.96
C ARG A 612 -36.97 22.47 6.81
N THR A 613 -36.26 22.54 5.69
CA THR A 613 -36.67 23.28 4.48
C THR A 613 -37.32 22.41 3.42
N LYS A 614 -37.16 21.08 3.55
CA LYS A 614 -37.65 20.08 2.59
C LYS A 614 -37.02 20.22 1.19
N LYS A 615 -35.78 20.69 1.09
CA LYS A 615 -35.04 20.90 -0.14
C LYS A 615 -33.69 20.20 -0.19
N ALA A 616 -33.22 19.72 0.97
CA ALA A 616 -31.93 19.06 1.05
C ALA A 616 -31.97 17.66 0.44
N LEU A 617 -30.87 17.29 -0.16
CA LEU A 617 -30.59 15.96 -0.68
C LEU A 617 -29.37 15.39 0.04
N PHE A 618 -29.42 14.08 0.28
CA PHE A 618 -28.39 13.33 0.96
C PHE A 618 -27.90 12.21 0.04
N GLU A 619 -26.61 11.94 0.03
CA GLU A 619 -26.02 10.87 -0.77
C GLU A 619 -24.90 10.19 -0.01
N GLY A 620 -24.68 8.89 -0.24
CA GLY A 620 -23.60 8.13 0.39
C GLY A 620 -23.79 7.98 1.89
N VAL A 621 -25.01 7.74 2.34
CA VAL A 621 -25.31 7.51 3.77
C VAL A 621 -24.63 6.23 4.23
N THR A 622 -23.78 6.34 5.22
CA THR A 622 -23.00 5.22 5.78
C THR A 622 -23.06 5.23 7.31
N TYR A 623 -23.33 4.09 7.90
CA TYR A 623 -23.34 3.88 9.35
C TYR A 623 -22.54 2.64 9.69
N THR A 624 -21.59 2.78 10.61
CA THR A 624 -20.76 1.69 11.08
C THR A 624 -20.66 1.72 12.59
N ILE A 625 -21.00 0.61 13.25
CA ILE A 625 -20.78 0.45 14.69
C ILE A 625 -19.30 0.31 14.95
N GLY A 626 -18.79 1.04 15.94
CA GLY A 626 -17.38 1.01 16.34
C GLY A 626 -16.78 2.39 16.52
N PHE A 627 -15.50 2.41 16.76
CA PHE A 627 -14.71 3.65 16.88
C PHE A 627 -13.26 3.39 16.47
N ASP A 628 -12.58 4.45 16.07
CA ASP A 628 -11.16 4.44 15.78
C ASP A 628 -10.43 5.27 16.86
N ASP A 629 -9.71 4.61 17.74
CA ASP A 629 -8.88 5.26 18.76
C ASP A 629 -7.58 4.50 19.00
N ASP A 630 -6.49 4.99 18.43
CA ASP A 630 -5.13 4.47 18.61
C ASP A 630 -4.45 4.99 19.89
N ARG A 631 -5.12 5.83 20.67
CA ARG A 631 -4.56 6.45 21.87
C ARG A 631 -4.88 5.71 23.16
N ILE A 632 -5.43 4.50 23.03
CA ILE A 632 -5.68 3.66 24.21
C ILE A 632 -4.32 3.22 24.74
N GLN A 633 -3.91 3.82 25.85
CA GLN A 633 -2.76 3.38 26.63
C GLN A 633 -3.25 2.39 27.67
N LEU A 634 -2.78 1.16 27.55
CA LEU A 634 -3.02 0.16 28.60
C LEU A 634 -2.27 0.59 29.87
N LYS A 635 -2.99 0.65 30.95
CA LYS A 635 -2.42 0.78 32.28
C LYS A 635 -1.85 -0.58 32.68
N GLU A 636 -1.36 -0.72 33.89
CA GLU A 636 -0.77 -1.98 34.33
C GLU A 636 -1.70 -3.19 34.11
N HIS A 637 -1.16 -4.29 33.63
CA HIS A 637 -1.74 -5.62 33.42
C HIS A 637 -2.70 -5.76 32.23
N SER A 638 -3.99 -5.61 32.43
CA SER A 638 -4.99 -5.80 31.39
C SER A 638 -6.17 -4.85 31.54
N GLU A 639 -6.71 -4.39 30.42
CA GLU A 639 -7.87 -3.49 30.39
C GLU A 639 -8.88 -4.00 29.38
N ILE A 640 -10.15 -4.01 29.76
CA ILE A 640 -11.26 -4.32 28.87
C ILE A 640 -11.69 -3.02 28.19
N LEU A 641 -11.70 -3.02 26.86
CA LEU A 641 -12.20 -1.89 26.09
C LEU A 641 -13.69 -1.69 26.33
N LYS A 642 -14.06 -0.45 26.59
CA LYS A 642 -15.46 -0.08 26.78
C LYS A 642 -16.12 0.13 25.44
N GLY A 643 -17.31 -0.40 25.27
CA GLY A 643 -18.11 -0.27 24.07
C GLY A 643 -19.36 -1.12 24.16
N ASP A 644 -20.09 -1.21 23.06
CA ASP A 644 -21.23 -2.11 22.95
C ASP A 644 -20.74 -3.54 22.71
N PHE A 645 -21.53 -4.52 23.13
CA PHE A 645 -21.31 -5.91 22.74
C PHE A 645 -21.70 -6.08 21.27
N LEU A 646 -20.76 -6.54 20.46
CA LEU A 646 -20.92 -6.72 19.02
C LEU A 646 -20.82 -8.21 18.69
N ASP A 647 -21.65 -8.67 17.75
CA ASP A 647 -21.59 -10.04 17.25
C ASP A 647 -20.42 -10.25 16.28
N HIS A 648 -20.06 -9.17 15.55
CA HIS A 648 -18.98 -9.17 14.57
C HIS A 648 -18.16 -7.88 14.75
N TYR A 649 -16.86 -8.04 14.89
CA TYR A 649 -15.94 -6.90 14.99
C TYR A 649 -14.52 -7.32 14.59
N GLU A 650 -13.74 -6.33 14.28
CA GLU A 650 -12.31 -6.44 14.13
C GLU A 650 -11.61 -5.65 15.22
N PHE A 651 -10.49 -6.18 15.64
CA PHE A 651 -9.63 -5.57 16.64
C PHE A 651 -8.17 -5.73 16.22
N SER A 652 -7.50 -4.63 15.98
CA SER A 652 -6.10 -4.58 15.56
C SER A 652 -5.27 -3.85 16.61
N PHE A 653 -4.06 -4.32 16.83
CA PHE A 653 -3.12 -3.67 17.74
C PHE A 653 -1.67 -3.99 17.37
N GLN A 654 -0.77 -3.11 17.75
CA GLN A 654 0.66 -3.33 17.67
C GLN A 654 1.17 -3.81 19.03
N LEU A 655 2.02 -4.82 19.00
CA LEU A 655 2.69 -5.34 20.18
C LEU A 655 4.21 -5.25 19.98
N SER A 656 4.88 -4.59 20.90
CA SER A 656 6.34 -4.50 20.93
C SER A 656 6.92 -5.17 22.17
N GLY A 657 8.21 -5.41 22.18
CA GLY A 657 8.87 -5.94 23.38
C GLY A 657 8.65 -7.43 23.64
N LEU A 658 8.33 -8.21 22.61
CA LEU A 658 7.99 -9.64 22.76
C LEU A 658 9.08 -10.50 23.38
N SER A 659 10.35 -10.19 23.18
CA SER A 659 11.46 -10.97 23.73
C SER A 659 11.62 -10.87 25.25
N ASP A 660 11.15 -9.77 25.84
CA ASP A 660 11.17 -9.55 27.30
C ASP A 660 9.88 -10.02 27.96
N CYS A 661 8.83 -10.25 27.17
CA CYS A 661 7.55 -10.68 27.66
C CYS A 661 7.49 -12.19 27.83
N LYS A 662 7.20 -12.64 29.02
CA LYS A 662 6.81 -14.04 29.20
C LYS A 662 5.51 -14.32 28.45
N MET A 663 4.54 -13.44 28.55
CA MET A 663 3.28 -13.51 27.83
C MET A 663 2.71 -12.11 27.63
N SER A 664 2.27 -11.82 26.40
CA SER A 664 1.55 -10.59 26.07
C SER A 664 0.58 -10.86 24.91
N GLY A 665 -0.56 -10.21 24.91
CA GLY A 665 -1.56 -10.45 23.86
C GLY A 665 -2.87 -9.74 24.13
N SER A 666 -3.94 -10.32 23.63
CA SER A 666 -5.29 -9.75 23.73
C SER A 666 -6.32 -10.78 24.15
N TYR A 667 -7.46 -10.27 24.58
CA TYR A 667 -8.70 -11.01 24.64
C TYR A 667 -9.60 -10.61 23.47
N PRO A 668 -9.51 -11.28 22.32
CA PRO A 668 -10.38 -10.99 21.19
C PRO A 668 -11.87 -11.03 21.56
N VAL A 669 -12.23 -11.92 22.47
CA VAL A 669 -13.57 -11.95 23.06
C VAL A 669 -13.42 -12.07 24.56
N TYR A 670 -14.08 -11.21 25.30
CA TYR A 670 -14.17 -11.29 26.75
C TYR A 670 -15.58 -10.95 27.20
N VAL A 671 -16.27 -11.93 27.78
CA VAL A 671 -17.57 -11.75 28.40
C VAL A 671 -17.42 -11.67 29.92
N ASP A 672 -16.74 -12.64 30.50
CA ASP A 672 -16.40 -12.76 31.90
C ASP A 672 -15.22 -13.73 32.10
N LYS A 673 -14.82 -13.95 33.36
CA LYS A 673 -13.72 -14.86 33.72
C LYS A 673 -13.92 -16.32 33.30
N ASP A 674 -15.17 -16.73 33.05
CA ASP A 674 -15.56 -18.10 32.69
C ASP A 674 -15.87 -18.24 31.19
N ASN A 675 -15.88 -17.11 30.43
CA ASN A 675 -16.22 -17.05 29.02
C ASN A 675 -15.34 -16.05 28.28
N TYR A 676 -14.29 -16.53 27.63
CA TYR A 676 -13.39 -15.67 26.85
C TYR A 676 -12.60 -16.42 25.76
N VAL A 677 -12.11 -15.69 24.80
CA VAL A 677 -11.04 -16.09 23.89
C VAL A 677 -9.82 -15.25 24.21
N LYS A 678 -8.66 -15.89 24.35
CA LYS A 678 -7.39 -15.25 24.60
C LYS A 678 -6.40 -15.64 23.51
N ALA A 679 -5.74 -14.66 22.90
CA ALA A 679 -4.63 -14.84 21.99
C ALA A 679 -3.41 -14.14 22.59
N GLN A 680 -2.36 -14.90 22.89
CA GLN A 680 -1.17 -14.36 23.56
C GLN A 680 0.11 -14.88 22.92
N PHE A 681 1.09 -14.03 22.82
CA PHE A 681 2.45 -14.41 22.48
C PHE A 681 3.21 -14.80 23.74
N ASN A 682 3.87 -15.93 23.64
CA ASN A 682 4.82 -16.39 24.65
C ASN A 682 6.23 -16.16 24.12
N GLY A 683 6.89 -15.13 24.64
CA GLY A 683 8.24 -14.72 24.19
C GLY A 683 9.33 -15.76 24.53
N ILE A 684 9.10 -16.61 25.54
CA ILE A 684 10.05 -17.65 25.95
C ILE A 684 9.97 -18.86 25.01
N THR A 685 8.74 -19.32 24.75
CA THR A 685 8.51 -20.51 23.91
C THR A 685 8.40 -20.16 22.41
N ARG A 686 8.33 -18.87 22.08
CA ARG A 686 8.11 -18.34 20.72
C ARG A 686 6.86 -18.94 20.06
N MET A 687 5.79 -18.98 20.81
CA MET A 687 4.50 -19.47 20.35
C MET A 687 3.43 -18.39 20.44
N LEU A 688 2.53 -18.37 19.47
CA LEU A 688 1.21 -17.76 19.61
C LEU A 688 0.29 -18.81 20.22
N GLU A 689 -0.23 -18.53 21.41
CA GLU A 689 -1.14 -19.42 22.13
C GLU A 689 -2.58 -18.89 22.03
N VAL A 690 -3.50 -19.71 21.55
CA VAL A 690 -4.92 -19.36 21.47
C VAL A 690 -5.70 -20.28 22.40
N VAL A 691 -6.36 -19.67 23.38
CA VAL A 691 -7.13 -20.38 24.41
C VAL A 691 -8.59 -19.91 24.35
N VAL A 692 -9.52 -20.86 24.35
CA VAL A 692 -10.95 -20.59 24.46
C VAL A 692 -11.49 -21.23 25.73
N VAL A 693 -12.07 -20.41 26.59
CA VAL A 693 -12.77 -20.83 27.82
C VAL A 693 -14.25 -20.55 27.68
N LYS A 694 -15.08 -21.56 27.94
CA LYS A 694 -16.54 -21.45 27.93
C LYS A 694 -17.09 -22.15 29.17
N GLN A 695 -17.90 -21.44 29.93
CA GLN A 695 -18.49 -21.90 31.21
C GLN A 695 -17.42 -22.43 32.18
N GLY A 696 -16.30 -21.74 32.27
CA GLY A 696 -15.16 -22.12 33.10
C GLY A 696 -14.33 -23.31 32.63
N GLN A 697 -14.70 -23.91 31.49
CA GLN A 697 -13.97 -25.02 30.90
C GLN A 697 -13.14 -24.57 29.70
N GLN A 698 -11.88 -24.95 29.65
CA GLN A 698 -11.01 -24.73 28.50
C GLN A 698 -11.38 -25.73 27.39
N ILE A 699 -11.98 -25.21 26.31
CA ILE A 699 -12.45 -26.01 25.17
C ILE A 699 -11.50 -26.00 24.00
N LEU A 700 -10.55 -25.09 23.97
CA LEU A 700 -9.49 -25.00 22.96
C LEU A 700 -8.19 -24.53 23.64
N ASP A 701 -7.09 -25.16 23.24
CA ASP A 701 -5.71 -24.71 23.51
C ASP A 701 -4.88 -25.08 22.27
N LYS A 702 -4.53 -24.07 21.48
CA LYS A 702 -3.69 -24.25 20.30
C LYS A 702 -2.47 -23.35 20.36
N LYS A 703 -1.34 -23.87 19.89
CA LYS A 703 -0.06 -23.19 19.84
C LYS A 703 0.47 -23.20 18.42
N TYR A 704 0.84 -22.02 17.95
CA TYR A 704 1.39 -21.81 16.62
C TYR A 704 2.83 -21.28 16.78
N PRO A 705 3.83 -21.88 16.12
CA PRO A 705 5.19 -21.37 16.17
C PRO A 705 5.29 -20.02 15.49
N LEU A 706 6.11 -19.14 16.05
CA LEU A 706 6.37 -17.79 15.51
C LEU A 706 7.51 -17.79 14.46
N GLU A 707 7.89 -18.94 13.95
CA GLU A 707 9.03 -19.11 13.03
C GLU A 707 8.86 -18.35 11.71
N HIS A 708 7.62 -17.99 11.35
CA HIS A 708 7.27 -17.33 10.10
C HIS A 708 6.74 -15.90 10.29
N LEU A 709 6.81 -15.34 11.50
CA LEU A 709 6.41 -13.95 11.70
C LEU A 709 7.39 -13.02 11.03
N GLN A 710 6.90 -12.27 10.06
CA GLN A 710 7.60 -11.12 9.55
C GLN A 710 7.62 -10.03 10.61
N MET A 711 8.79 -9.70 11.14
CA MET A 711 8.93 -8.61 12.10
C MET A 711 9.15 -7.32 11.34
N VAL A 712 8.25 -6.37 11.52
CA VAL A 712 8.35 -5.02 10.97
C VAL A 712 8.61 -4.06 12.12
N TYR A 713 9.68 -3.29 12.00
CA TYR A 713 10.06 -2.27 12.98
C TYR A 713 9.91 -0.88 12.35
N PRO A 714 8.72 -0.30 12.45
CA PRO A 714 8.35 0.88 11.68
C PRO A 714 8.98 2.20 12.17
N ASP A 715 9.65 2.21 13.31
CA ASP A 715 10.25 3.43 13.87
C ASP A 715 11.63 3.75 13.29
N VAL A 716 12.21 2.87 12.50
CA VAL A 716 13.51 3.13 11.87
C VAL A 716 13.34 4.12 10.73
N LYS A 717 13.95 5.28 10.87
CA LYS A 717 13.99 6.34 9.86
C LYS A 717 15.31 6.34 9.12
N TYR A 718 15.34 6.95 7.94
CA TYR A 718 16.56 7.06 7.15
C TYR A 718 17.71 7.80 7.85
N THR A 719 17.42 8.78 8.68
CA THR A 719 18.44 9.48 9.48
C THR A 719 19.22 8.55 10.37
N ASP A 720 18.55 7.58 10.98
CA ASP A 720 19.21 6.57 11.80
C ASP A 720 19.92 5.52 10.94
N PHE A 721 19.43 5.30 9.73
CA PHE A 721 19.91 4.28 8.82
C PHE A 721 21.07 4.77 7.94
N VAL A 722 21.15 6.05 7.60
CA VAL A 722 22.26 6.64 6.82
C VAL A 722 23.55 6.63 7.62
N GLU A 723 23.50 6.82 8.94
CA GLU A 723 24.66 6.70 9.79
C GLU A 723 25.10 5.24 10.00
N LYS A 724 24.14 4.28 9.92
CA LYS A 724 24.39 2.85 10.12
C LYS A 724 23.52 2.04 9.13
N CYS A 725 23.89 2.06 7.88
CA CYS A 725 23.15 1.33 6.85
C CYS A 725 23.50 -0.16 6.90
N TYR A 726 22.48 -1.01 6.98
CA TYR A 726 22.63 -2.46 7.02
C TYR A 726 21.99 -3.11 5.80
N ARG A 727 22.65 -4.10 5.26
CA ARG A 727 22.13 -4.95 4.21
C ARG A 727 21.91 -6.34 4.76
N PHE A 728 20.70 -6.87 4.56
CA PHE A 728 20.30 -8.19 5.01
C PHE A 728 20.26 -9.14 3.82
N ILE A 729 20.97 -10.23 3.95
CA ILE A 729 21.04 -11.24 2.92
C ILE A 729 20.58 -12.55 3.55
N SER A 730 19.38 -12.96 3.20
CA SER A 730 18.75 -14.17 3.74
C SER A 730 18.98 -15.37 2.84
N PRO A 731 19.25 -16.56 3.39
CA PRO A 731 19.25 -17.81 2.63
C PRO A 731 17.86 -18.21 2.15
N SER A 732 16.83 -17.65 2.72
CA SER A 732 15.46 -17.74 2.30
C SER A 732 14.93 -16.32 2.07
N TRP A 733 14.03 -16.19 1.13
CA TRP A 733 13.64 -14.89 0.61
C TRP A 733 12.86 -14.00 1.59
N ILE A 734 13.52 -13.42 2.53
CA ILE A 734 13.01 -12.25 3.21
C ILE A 734 13.70 -11.05 2.56
N ASN A 735 12.99 -10.32 1.72
CA ASN A 735 13.52 -9.15 1.05
C ASN A 735 13.94 -8.04 2.00
N ALA A 736 13.39 -8.02 3.17
CA ALA A 736 13.78 -7.10 4.20
C ALA A 736 13.40 -7.64 5.56
N LEU A 737 14.37 -7.70 6.43
CA LEU A 737 14.16 -7.81 7.85
C LEU A 737 14.26 -6.40 8.42
N TYR A 738 13.14 -5.86 8.89
CA TYR A 738 13.11 -4.52 9.44
C TYR A 738 13.29 -4.58 10.94
N LEU A 739 14.29 -3.86 11.43
CA LEU A 739 14.64 -3.87 12.84
C LEU A 739 14.45 -2.49 13.45
N ASN A 740 13.70 -2.43 14.52
CA ASN A 740 13.75 -1.30 15.41
C ASN A 740 15.03 -1.39 16.25
N ARG A 741 15.92 -0.44 16.05
CA ARG A 741 17.21 -0.35 16.73
C ARG A 741 17.07 -0.42 18.27
N HIS A 742 16.08 0.26 18.82
CA HIS A 742 15.88 0.31 20.27
C HIS A 742 15.45 -1.04 20.85
N GLU A 743 14.68 -1.81 20.10
CA GLU A 743 14.25 -3.13 20.55
C GLU A 743 15.36 -4.17 20.41
N VAL A 744 16.17 -4.06 19.37
CA VAL A 744 17.32 -4.94 19.15
C VAL A 744 18.35 -4.79 20.27
N GLY A 745 18.67 -3.56 20.66
CA GLY A 745 19.66 -3.30 21.71
C GLY A 745 19.32 -3.93 23.06
N ASN A 746 18.04 -4.08 23.36
CA ASN A 746 17.58 -4.64 24.63
C ASN A 746 17.39 -6.17 24.61
N LYS A 747 17.58 -6.84 23.46
CA LYS A 747 17.14 -8.22 23.24
C LYS A 747 18.12 -9.04 22.40
N ALA A 748 19.38 -8.96 22.77
CA ALA A 748 20.48 -9.58 22.05
C ALA A 748 20.27 -11.06 21.72
N GLU A 749 19.81 -11.86 22.68
CA GLU A 749 19.62 -13.30 22.48
C GLU A 749 18.56 -13.61 21.39
N PHE A 750 17.46 -12.85 21.39
CA PHE A 750 16.42 -13.02 20.38
C PHE A 750 16.91 -12.65 18.99
N VAL A 751 17.62 -11.52 18.89
CA VAL A 751 18.18 -11.03 17.64
C VAL A 751 19.25 -11.97 17.11
N ASP A 752 20.16 -12.40 17.95
CA ASP A 752 21.25 -13.30 17.55
C ASP A 752 20.73 -14.65 17.06
N ASP A 753 19.72 -15.20 17.71
CA ASP A 753 19.09 -16.45 17.27
C ASP A 753 18.32 -16.26 15.93
N MET A 754 17.62 -15.15 15.78
CA MET A 754 16.93 -14.83 14.55
C MET A 754 17.90 -14.61 13.39
N PHE A 755 19.00 -13.91 13.62
CA PHE A 755 20.01 -13.63 12.62
C PHE A 755 21.03 -14.75 12.40
N SER A 756 21.01 -15.81 13.16
CA SER A 756 21.86 -16.98 12.91
C SER A 756 21.68 -17.57 11.51
N LYS A 757 20.54 -17.32 10.88
CA LYS A 757 20.16 -17.77 9.53
C LYS A 757 20.45 -16.74 8.42
N PHE A 758 20.92 -15.55 8.75
CA PHE A 758 21.13 -14.46 7.80
C PHE A 758 22.58 -13.99 7.78
N THR A 759 22.99 -13.47 6.64
CA THR A 759 24.20 -12.64 6.54
C THR A 759 23.77 -11.18 6.63
N ILE A 760 24.39 -10.44 7.53
CA ILE A 760 24.15 -9.02 7.73
C ILE A 760 25.42 -8.27 7.39
N GLU A 761 25.30 -7.26 6.58
CA GLU A 761 26.38 -6.36 6.24
C GLU A 761 25.98 -4.93 6.58
N TYR A 762 26.94 -4.14 7.04
CA TYR A 762 26.76 -2.72 7.29
C TYR A 762 27.62 -1.88 6.35
N LEU A 763 27.12 -0.71 5.98
CA LEU A 763 27.83 0.24 5.13
C LEU A 763 28.70 1.14 6.00
N ASN A 764 30.02 1.17 5.71
CA ASN A 764 30.95 2.10 6.31
C ASN A 764 31.90 2.66 5.23
N GLU A 765 32.01 3.98 5.14
CA GLU A 765 32.84 4.69 4.15
C GLU A 765 32.63 4.21 2.71
N GLY A 766 31.36 3.94 2.33
CA GLY A 766 30.99 3.48 1.00
C GLY A 766 31.32 2.00 0.70
N LYS A 767 31.69 1.21 1.70
CA LYS A 767 31.94 -0.24 1.56
C LYS A 767 31.07 -1.03 2.51
N TRP A 768 30.67 -2.22 2.07
CA TRP A 768 29.91 -3.16 2.87
C TRP A 768 30.83 -4.10 3.63
N TYR A 769 30.59 -4.28 4.92
CA TYR A 769 31.34 -5.15 5.82
C TYR A 769 30.40 -6.15 6.47
N PRO A 770 30.75 -7.45 6.49
CA PRO A 770 29.93 -8.46 7.15
C PRO A 770 29.96 -8.29 8.66
N LEU A 771 28.80 -8.22 9.29
CA LEU A 771 28.65 -8.09 10.73
C LEU A 771 29.08 -9.35 11.49
N ASN A 772 28.78 -10.52 10.92
CA ASN A 772 29.00 -11.81 11.56
C ASN A 772 30.48 -12.19 11.68
N ASN A 773 31.36 -11.51 10.99
CA ASN A 773 32.81 -11.78 11.00
C ASN A 773 33.60 -10.88 11.96
N SER A 774 32.95 -9.95 12.66
CA SER A 774 33.64 -8.98 13.53
C SER A 774 33.84 -9.46 14.96
N GLY A 775 33.28 -10.60 15.35
CA GLY A 775 33.31 -11.10 16.72
C GLY A 775 32.39 -10.35 17.70
N ALA A 776 31.70 -9.33 17.25
CA ALA A 776 30.67 -8.64 18.01
C ALA A 776 29.29 -9.26 17.72
N THR A 777 28.39 -9.19 18.68
CA THR A 777 27.01 -9.61 18.48
C THR A 777 26.29 -8.59 17.57
N VAL A 778 25.24 -9.03 16.89
CA VAL A 778 24.41 -8.14 16.07
C VAL A 778 23.83 -7.02 16.93
N ALA A 779 23.43 -7.32 18.16
CA ALA A 779 22.89 -6.35 19.09
C ALA A 779 23.89 -5.24 19.45
N GLU A 780 25.18 -5.56 19.64
CA GLU A 780 26.22 -4.58 19.94
C GLU A 780 26.45 -3.62 18.78
N HIS A 781 26.30 -4.10 17.54
CA HIS A 781 26.43 -3.24 16.37
C HIS A 781 25.20 -2.36 16.12
N LEU A 782 24.02 -2.84 16.49
CA LEU A 782 22.76 -2.12 16.29
C LEU A 782 22.42 -1.17 17.44
N ALA A 783 22.99 -1.37 18.62
CA ALA A 783 22.86 -0.47 19.76
C ALA A 783 23.77 0.74 19.60
#